data_f6d615904ba82dfa31a7b63a0da2907c
#
_entry.id   f6d615904ba82dfa31a7b63a0da2907c
#
_cell.length_a   1.000
_cell.length_b   1.000
_cell.length_c   1.000
_cell.angle_alpha   90.00
_cell.angle_beta   90.00
_cell.angle_gamma   90.00
#
_symmetry.space_group_name_H-M   'P 1'
#
loop_
_entity.id
_entity.type
_entity.pdbx_description
1 polymer ?
#
loop_
_entity_poly.entity_id
_entity_poly.type
_entity_poly.pdbx_seq_one_letter_code
_entity_poly.pdbx_strand_id
1 'polypeptide(L)'
;MKKAKQPIRRTLAGLLAGALLLGMTPLAAFAEGSTSANGWQFKAFGTSSAANVNTLAEGADIHSKVTLNACTVKEDGTINKKGGKFVADSPADGLSFYYTTIDPTKENFYLQADVTIDYVNPAPDGQEGFALMLRDSLSGSGSYFSNQISVAGTKLPLDGAEIKDTVGVRSYTGIISNETAASNEVKATRAAFSSQTIKQGDTYRVSLAKTSNSYVATQYAINADGTTGTVIGSSALYIPAKNSTATSVSKYAELDDPMTVQEANKAYLGFAAARGMNVTFSNITYTTSAWNASEWTLQPTSYIAPVYQITSPSTCTGSSYALAFKANADGTAKVYANGKLVDKDLAVKAGETLTRSYTVTRDTTFKVVFTPDKNYVISAFEKLSSYKAATIEKKVSLRALGANGIIVVAPDGSATHNGTSAADAVDLQTALSYAAAGQTIQLAGGTYALTGELKVERGRDGTAEAPITLTTADGSHATLDFGGVGTGFSVWGNYWNISKLNITNTKDGAKGMQLAGSHCVLEQMNFYNNGNSGLQVSGLSTDNKALWPSYNTIRNCTSMNNADRAMEDADGFAAKLTTGEGNVFDGCIAAYNADDGWDLFAKAATGSIGAVTIQNCVAYKNGYLMLAAEPVKKQPLQFPTVTCDANGNLSFGNVATTIEAGNGNGFKMGGTNLPGNHKLLNSISYDNAAKGIDSNSC
;
A
#
# COMPACT_ATOMS: atom_id res chain seq x y z
N MET A 1 -22.73 36.92 -41.80
CA MET A 1 -23.77 37.61 -41.03
C MET A 1 -23.68 37.19 -39.56
N LYS A 2 -23.31 38.13 -38.74
CA LYS A 2 -23.21 37.98 -37.27
C LYS A 2 -24.59 37.75 -36.67
N LYS A 3 -24.77 36.74 -35.80
CA LYS A 3 -25.77 36.77 -34.75
C LYS A 3 -25.15 36.37 -33.42
N ALA A 4 -25.34 37.30 -32.52
CA ALA A 4 -24.80 37.40 -31.20
C ALA A 4 -25.13 36.23 -30.30
N LYS A 5 -24.13 35.77 -29.58
CA LYS A 5 -24.29 34.99 -28.34
C LYS A 5 -24.29 35.98 -27.16
N GLN A 6 -25.41 36.11 -26.51
CA GLN A 6 -25.62 36.46 -25.08
C GLN A 6 -27.10 36.62 -24.82
N PRO A 7 -27.68 36.30 -23.71
CA PRO A 7 -27.17 35.99 -22.38
C PRO A 7 -27.88 34.78 -21.69
N ILE A 8 -27.23 33.66 -21.60
CA ILE A 8 -27.80 32.54 -20.80
C ILE A 8 -27.36 32.60 -19.31
N ARG A 9 -26.27 33.29 -19.00
CA ARG A 9 -25.73 33.33 -17.63
C ARG A 9 -26.54 34.16 -16.60
N ARG A 10 -27.33 35.10 -17.03
CA ARG A 10 -28.14 35.92 -16.08
C ARG A 10 -29.47 35.27 -15.70
N THR A 11 -30.02 34.42 -16.53
CA THR A 11 -31.31 33.76 -16.24
C THR A 11 -31.13 32.53 -15.31
N LEU A 12 -29.98 31.86 -15.37
CA LEU A 12 -29.71 30.72 -14.48
C LEU A 12 -29.43 31.14 -13.04
N ALA A 13 -28.75 32.29 -12.84
CA ALA A 13 -28.51 32.83 -11.51
C ALA A 13 -29.82 33.33 -10.83
N GLY A 14 -30.76 33.85 -11.63
CA GLY A 14 -32.07 34.25 -11.10
C GLY A 14 -32.99 33.07 -10.76
N LEU A 15 -32.87 31.95 -11.48
CA LEU A 15 -33.63 30.74 -11.20
C LEU A 15 -33.09 29.97 -10.01
N LEU A 16 -31.79 29.98 -9.75
CA LEU A 16 -31.21 29.39 -8.52
C LEU A 16 -31.57 30.20 -7.27
N ALA A 17 -31.61 31.53 -7.35
CA ALA A 17 -32.01 32.38 -6.25
C ALA A 17 -33.54 32.29 -5.95
N GLY A 18 -34.37 32.04 -6.96
CA GLY A 18 -35.83 31.85 -6.79
C GLY A 18 -36.21 30.46 -6.26
N ALA A 19 -35.42 29.42 -6.57
CA ALA A 19 -35.62 28.07 -6.05
C ALA A 19 -35.19 27.90 -4.59
N LEU A 20 -34.33 28.80 -4.07
CA LEU A 20 -33.97 28.83 -2.65
C LEU A 20 -35.06 29.44 -1.74
N LEU A 21 -36.11 30.05 -2.32
CA LEU A 21 -37.16 30.74 -1.52
C LEU A 21 -38.54 30.03 -1.53
N LEU A 22 -38.69 28.93 -2.27
CA LEU A 22 -39.95 28.17 -2.31
C LEU A 22 -39.68 26.67 -1.99
N GLY A 23 -39.67 26.39 -0.68
CA GLY A 23 -40.06 25.07 -0.18
C GLY A 23 -39.11 23.90 -0.47
N MET A 24 -37.83 24.10 -0.54
CA MET A 24 -36.90 23.02 -0.23
C MET A 24 -36.89 22.85 1.28
N THR A 25 -37.44 21.74 1.78
CA THR A 25 -36.99 21.20 3.06
C THR A 25 -35.45 21.29 3.06
N PRO A 26 -34.84 21.85 4.10
CA PRO A 26 -33.39 21.99 4.11
C PRO A 26 -32.81 20.61 3.81
N LEU A 27 -32.00 20.49 2.73
CA LEU A 27 -30.96 19.45 2.73
C LEU A 27 -30.37 19.54 4.12
N ALA A 28 -30.45 18.44 4.88
CA ALA A 28 -29.99 18.41 6.25
C ALA A 28 -28.57 18.99 6.22
N ALA A 29 -28.45 20.24 6.67
CA ALA A 29 -27.18 20.79 7.05
C ALA A 29 -26.61 19.71 7.97
N PHE A 30 -25.45 19.19 7.65
CA PHE A 30 -24.71 18.36 8.58
C PHE A 30 -24.86 19.06 9.93
N ALA A 31 -25.50 18.41 10.89
CA ALA A 31 -25.90 19.08 12.13
C ALA A 31 -24.63 19.73 12.70
N GLU A 32 -24.54 21.04 12.57
CA GLU A 32 -23.55 21.83 13.29
C GLU A 32 -23.80 21.52 14.75
N GLY A 33 -22.76 21.00 15.42
CA GLY A 33 -22.86 20.28 16.64
C GLY A 33 -23.71 21.01 17.66
N SER A 34 -24.63 20.29 18.28
CA SER A 34 -25.27 20.73 19.49
C SER A 34 -24.19 20.96 20.54
N THR A 35 -23.88 22.21 20.88
CA THR A 35 -23.00 22.54 21.99
C THR A 35 -23.68 22.09 23.28
N SER A 36 -23.10 21.11 23.97
CA SER A 36 -23.47 20.88 25.36
C SER A 36 -23.02 22.08 26.21
N ALA A 37 -23.66 22.31 27.34
CA ALA A 37 -23.31 23.39 28.26
C ALA A 37 -21.83 23.38 28.73
N ASN A 38 -21.06 22.32 28.41
CA ASN A 38 -19.70 22.05 28.84
C ASN A 38 -18.66 22.11 27.73
N GLY A 39 -18.95 22.69 26.56
CA GLY A 39 -17.98 22.85 25.47
C GLY A 39 -17.73 21.60 24.63
N TRP A 40 -18.49 20.50 24.81
CA TRP A 40 -18.46 19.31 24.00
C TRP A 40 -19.44 19.40 22.83
N GLN A 41 -19.03 18.88 21.67
CA GLN A 41 -19.76 18.97 20.41
C GLN A 41 -19.80 17.60 19.74
N PHE A 42 -20.83 17.38 18.91
CA PHE A 42 -20.92 16.19 18.07
C PHE A 42 -20.83 16.55 16.59
N LYS A 43 -20.10 15.74 15.84
CA LYS A 43 -20.06 15.81 14.38
C LYS A 43 -19.96 14.42 13.77
N ALA A 44 -20.80 14.16 12.78
CA ALA A 44 -20.62 13.06 11.85
C ALA A 44 -19.85 13.58 10.62
N PHE A 45 -18.73 12.99 10.28
CA PHE A 45 -17.89 13.47 9.17
C PHE A 45 -17.04 12.36 8.54
N GLY A 46 -16.45 12.69 7.39
CA GLY A 46 -15.48 11.86 6.70
C GLY A 46 -16.09 10.76 5.85
N THR A 47 -15.27 9.81 5.47
CA THR A 47 -15.60 8.79 4.47
C THR A 47 -16.77 7.90 4.89
N SER A 48 -17.78 7.78 4.04
CA SER A 48 -18.97 6.96 4.26
C SER A 48 -19.81 7.33 5.50
N SER A 49 -19.61 8.49 6.12
CA SER A 49 -20.47 8.96 7.22
C SER A 49 -21.80 9.50 6.69
N ALA A 50 -22.87 9.34 7.48
CA ALA A 50 -24.20 9.84 7.18
C ALA A 50 -24.91 10.29 8.46
N ALA A 51 -25.47 11.51 8.48
CA ALA A 51 -26.07 12.11 9.67
C ALA A 51 -27.25 11.32 10.26
N ASN A 52 -27.93 10.52 9.45
CA ASN A 52 -29.03 9.67 9.91
C ASN A 52 -28.59 8.26 10.36
N VAL A 53 -27.29 7.99 10.37
CA VAL A 53 -26.69 6.71 10.79
C VAL A 53 -25.63 6.95 11.87
N ASN A 54 -24.79 7.96 11.63
CA ASN A 54 -23.76 8.38 12.57
C ASN A 54 -24.39 9.40 13.54
N THR A 55 -24.75 8.98 14.75
CA THR A 55 -25.51 9.78 15.70
C THR A 55 -24.92 9.73 17.09
N LEU A 56 -25.24 10.76 17.88
CA LEU A 56 -25.05 10.83 19.33
C LEU A 56 -26.39 10.54 20.00
N ALA A 57 -26.40 9.63 20.97
CA ALA A 57 -27.63 9.39 21.76
C ALA A 57 -27.96 10.57 22.64
N GLU A 58 -29.26 10.75 22.92
CA GLU A 58 -29.76 11.79 23.86
C GLU A 58 -29.14 11.62 25.25
N GLY A 59 -28.94 12.75 25.93
CA GLY A 59 -28.38 12.77 27.29
C GLY A 59 -26.88 12.46 27.35
N ALA A 60 -26.15 12.62 26.27
CA ALA A 60 -24.68 12.45 26.28
C ALA A 60 -24.03 13.50 27.19
N ASP A 61 -23.30 13.00 28.19
CA ASP A 61 -22.59 13.82 29.17
C ASP A 61 -21.31 13.10 29.60
N ILE A 62 -20.16 13.78 29.53
CA ILE A 62 -18.86 13.23 29.96
C ILE A 62 -18.80 12.90 31.45
N HIS A 63 -19.68 13.46 32.27
CA HIS A 63 -19.77 13.14 33.71
C HIS A 63 -20.64 11.90 34.00
N SER A 64 -21.29 11.34 32.98
CA SER A 64 -22.08 10.12 33.10
C SER A 64 -21.76 9.11 32.02
N LYS A 65 -22.23 9.33 30.79
CA LYS A 65 -21.97 8.46 29.64
C LYS A 65 -22.13 9.19 28.31
N VAL A 66 -21.43 8.66 27.31
CA VAL A 66 -21.53 9.10 25.89
C VAL A 66 -21.77 7.88 25.04
N THR A 67 -22.92 7.82 24.36
CA THR A 67 -23.22 6.72 23.42
C THR A 67 -23.17 7.21 21.99
N LEU A 68 -22.33 6.59 21.19
CA LEU A 68 -22.14 6.86 19.76
C LEU A 68 -22.66 5.71 18.93
N ASN A 69 -23.48 6.04 17.91
CA ASN A 69 -23.94 5.08 16.93
C ASN A 69 -23.24 5.32 15.60
N ALA A 70 -22.77 4.24 14.98
CA ALA A 70 -22.25 4.22 13.61
C ALA A 70 -22.91 3.14 12.76
N CYS A 71 -24.06 2.65 13.19
CA CYS A 71 -24.99 1.87 12.41
C CYS A 71 -26.40 1.96 12.95
N THR A 72 -27.37 1.60 12.11
CA THR A 72 -28.75 1.31 12.53
C THR A 72 -29.01 -0.18 12.44
N VAL A 73 -29.77 -0.72 13.41
CA VAL A 73 -30.07 -2.15 13.55
C VAL A 73 -31.56 -2.36 13.36
N LYS A 74 -31.97 -3.41 12.69
CA LYS A 74 -33.36 -3.82 12.51
C LYS A 74 -33.89 -4.53 13.77
N GLU A 75 -35.19 -4.73 13.85
CA GLU A 75 -35.85 -5.47 14.96
C GLU A 75 -35.33 -6.91 15.11
N ASP A 76 -34.92 -7.54 14.01
CA ASP A 76 -34.34 -8.87 14.01
C ASP A 76 -32.88 -8.93 14.47
N GLY A 77 -32.29 -7.79 14.88
CA GLY A 77 -30.90 -7.68 15.31
C GLY A 77 -29.88 -7.58 14.17
N THR A 78 -30.32 -7.65 12.91
CA THR A 78 -29.41 -7.48 11.78
C THR A 78 -29.15 -6.01 11.46
N ILE A 79 -27.98 -5.73 10.85
CA ILE A 79 -27.62 -4.38 10.47
C ILE A 79 -28.52 -3.88 9.33
N ASN A 80 -29.00 -2.62 9.46
CA ASN A 80 -29.80 -1.96 8.43
C ASN A 80 -28.94 -1.02 7.58
N LYS A 81 -28.18 -0.13 8.25
CA LYS A 81 -27.26 0.80 7.59
C LYS A 81 -25.98 0.91 8.39
N LYS A 82 -24.86 1.02 7.69
CA LYS A 82 -23.52 1.27 8.24
C LYS A 82 -23.13 2.71 7.98
N GLY A 83 -22.46 3.35 8.94
CA GLY A 83 -22.04 4.75 8.85
C GLY A 83 -20.57 4.96 9.20
N GLY A 84 -19.86 5.70 8.37
CA GLY A 84 -18.44 5.94 8.53
C GLY A 84 -17.58 4.71 8.26
N LYS A 85 -16.30 4.81 8.51
CA LYS A 85 -15.33 3.70 8.52
C LYS A 85 -14.00 4.11 9.14
N PHE A 86 -13.32 3.21 9.81
CA PHE A 86 -11.88 3.28 9.96
C PHE A 86 -11.21 2.77 8.69
N VAL A 87 -10.20 3.48 8.22
CA VAL A 87 -9.45 3.06 7.02
C VAL A 87 -8.16 2.38 7.44
N ALA A 88 -7.95 1.16 6.96
CA ALA A 88 -6.82 0.33 7.39
C ALA A 88 -5.46 1.01 7.18
N ASP A 89 -5.25 1.62 6.02
CA ASP A 89 -3.95 2.14 5.58
C ASP A 89 -3.90 3.67 5.43
N SER A 90 -4.93 4.38 5.93
CA SER A 90 -5.06 5.81 5.71
C SER A 90 -5.72 6.50 6.91
N PRO A 91 -5.37 7.75 7.19
CA PRO A 91 -6.04 8.57 8.20
C PRO A 91 -7.37 9.18 7.72
N ALA A 92 -7.87 8.79 6.55
CA ALA A 92 -9.10 9.32 5.95
C ALA A 92 -10.36 8.65 6.51
N ASP A 93 -10.52 8.67 7.81
CA ASP A 93 -11.63 8.02 8.52
C ASP A 93 -12.97 8.73 8.33
N GLY A 94 -14.06 8.01 8.49
CA GLY A 94 -15.41 8.55 8.66
C GLY A 94 -15.99 8.13 10.01
N LEU A 95 -16.44 9.09 10.80
CA LEU A 95 -16.69 8.87 12.22
C LEU A 95 -18.01 9.51 12.70
N SER A 96 -18.61 8.88 13.71
CA SER A 96 -19.38 9.56 14.75
C SER A 96 -18.38 10.07 15.77
N PHE A 97 -18.28 11.38 15.99
CA PHE A 97 -17.26 11.98 16.84
C PHE A 97 -17.86 12.98 17.82
N TYR A 98 -17.74 12.68 19.11
CA TYR A 98 -18.13 13.59 20.20
C TYR A 98 -16.87 14.13 20.85
N TYR A 99 -16.64 15.44 20.77
CA TYR A 99 -15.33 16.03 21.00
C TYR A 99 -15.40 17.38 21.71
N THR A 100 -14.29 17.73 22.34
CA THR A 100 -13.94 19.09 22.73
C THR A 100 -12.71 19.58 21.98
N THR A 101 -12.42 20.86 22.06
CA THR A 101 -11.19 21.45 21.49
C THR A 101 -10.18 21.72 22.58
N ILE A 102 -8.91 21.52 22.27
CA ILE A 102 -7.77 21.90 23.12
C ILE A 102 -6.79 22.76 22.32
N ASP A 103 -6.03 23.58 23.01
CA ASP A 103 -4.84 24.24 22.46
C ASP A 103 -3.61 23.37 22.79
N PRO A 104 -3.12 22.56 21.85
CA PRO A 104 -2.02 21.64 22.14
C PRO A 104 -0.72 22.35 22.48
N THR A 105 -0.60 23.66 22.23
CA THR A 105 0.57 24.47 22.58
C THR A 105 0.53 25.01 24.02
N LYS A 106 -0.60 24.90 24.70
CA LYS A 106 -0.81 25.45 26.05
C LYS A 106 -1.32 24.44 27.06
N GLU A 107 -1.85 23.30 26.59
CA GLU A 107 -2.57 22.36 27.44
C GLU A 107 -2.03 20.94 27.31
N ASN A 108 -1.89 20.27 28.43
CA ASN A 108 -1.85 18.84 28.55
C ASN A 108 -3.24 18.32 28.88
N PHE A 109 -3.53 17.05 28.61
CA PHE A 109 -4.79 16.43 28.97
C PHE A 109 -4.62 14.96 29.36
N TYR A 110 -5.60 14.44 30.09
CA TYR A 110 -5.83 13.03 30.32
C TYR A 110 -7.31 12.73 30.06
N LEU A 111 -7.56 11.81 29.13
CA LEU A 111 -8.90 11.30 28.82
C LEU A 111 -8.89 9.78 28.96
N GLN A 112 -9.68 9.23 29.87
CA GLN A 112 -9.90 7.80 30.06
C GLN A 112 -11.38 7.48 29.95
N ALA A 113 -11.73 6.32 29.45
CA ALA A 113 -13.10 5.79 29.49
C ALA A 113 -13.12 4.26 29.51
N ASP A 114 -14.22 3.71 30.02
CA ASP A 114 -14.66 2.36 29.74
C ASP A 114 -15.51 2.38 28.48
N VAL A 115 -15.15 1.59 27.50
CA VAL A 115 -15.86 1.49 26.22
C VAL A 115 -16.59 0.15 26.17
N THR A 116 -17.92 0.18 26.28
CA THR A 116 -18.77 -1.00 26.12
C THR A 116 -19.27 -1.08 24.68
N ILE A 117 -19.17 -2.26 24.09
CA ILE A 117 -19.64 -2.55 22.74
C ILE A 117 -21.13 -2.88 22.80
N ASP A 118 -21.98 -1.90 22.50
CA ASP A 118 -23.44 -2.08 22.54
C ASP A 118 -23.94 -2.92 21.36
N TYR A 119 -23.30 -2.73 20.19
CA TYR A 119 -23.53 -3.52 19.00
C TYR A 119 -22.26 -3.58 18.14
N VAL A 120 -21.99 -4.71 17.56
CA VAL A 120 -20.98 -4.87 16.50
C VAL A 120 -21.53 -5.77 15.41
N ASN A 121 -21.30 -5.39 14.15
CA ASN A 121 -21.71 -6.17 12.99
C ASN A 121 -21.21 -7.64 13.12
N PRO A 122 -22.10 -8.64 13.17
CA PRO A 122 -21.68 -10.05 13.28
C PRO A 122 -20.94 -10.57 12.03
N ALA A 123 -21.09 -9.87 10.89
CA ALA A 123 -20.32 -10.10 9.66
C ALA A 123 -19.54 -8.82 9.31
N PRO A 124 -18.41 -8.56 10.01
CA PRO A 124 -17.66 -7.33 9.82
C PRO A 124 -17.04 -7.28 8.41
N ASP A 125 -16.95 -6.06 7.86
CA ASP A 125 -16.31 -5.78 6.58
C ASP A 125 -14.90 -5.16 6.71
N GLY A 126 -14.33 -5.22 7.92
CA GLY A 126 -12.95 -4.80 8.16
C GLY A 126 -12.76 -3.29 8.29
N GLN A 127 -13.79 -2.56 8.74
CA GLN A 127 -13.77 -1.09 8.86
C GLN A 127 -14.42 -0.61 10.16
N GLU A 128 -14.82 -1.52 11.03
CA GLU A 128 -15.49 -1.27 12.29
C GLU A 128 -14.50 -0.83 13.37
N GLY A 129 -14.93 0.07 14.25
CA GLY A 129 -14.11 0.41 15.40
C GLY A 129 -14.67 1.52 16.29
N PHE A 130 -14.00 1.67 17.44
CA PHE A 130 -14.14 2.78 18.37
C PHE A 130 -12.76 3.37 18.70
N ALA A 131 -12.73 4.60 19.22
CA ALA A 131 -11.48 5.19 19.72
C ALA A 131 -11.70 6.30 20.75
N LEU A 132 -10.69 6.53 21.61
CA LEU A 132 -10.37 7.86 22.10
C LEU A 132 -9.32 8.44 21.15
N MET A 133 -9.58 9.64 20.61
CA MET A 133 -8.81 10.19 19.49
C MET A 133 -8.54 11.68 19.68
N LEU A 134 -7.33 12.08 19.33
CA LEU A 134 -6.96 13.48 19.06
C LEU A 134 -6.66 13.63 17.58
N ARG A 135 -7.16 14.72 16.98
CA ARG A 135 -6.94 15.08 15.57
C ARG A 135 -6.67 16.57 15.44
N ASP A 136 -5.87 16.95 14.44
CA ASP A 136 -5.58 18.34 14.10
C ASP A 136 -6.56 18.96 13.10
N SER A 137 -7.51 18.18 12.56
CA SER A 137 -8.53 18.66 11.63
C SER A 137 -9.83 17.87 11.76
N LEU A 138 -10.96 18.55 11.60
CA LEU A 138 -12.28 17.96 11.34
C LEU A 138 -12.65 18.18 9.88
N SER A 139 -12.86 17.09 9.16
CA SER A 139 -13.26 17.18 7.76
C SER A 139 -14.72 17.57 7.56
N GLY A 140 -15.03 18.02 6.33
CA GLY A 140 -16.40 18.12 5.82
C GLY A 140 -16.95 16.76 5.39
N SER A 141 -17.59 16.68 4.22
CA SER A 141 -18.00 15.43 3.58
C SER A 141 -16.87 14.89 2.70
N GLY A 142 -16.70 13.58 2.66
CA GLY A 142 -15.71 12.91 1.83
C GLY A 142 -14.48 12.43 2.60
N SER A 143 -13.43 12.05 1.87
CA SER A 143 -12.19 11.56 2.46
C SER A 143 -11.24 12.71 2.75
N TYR A 144 -10.89 12.87 4.02
CA TYR A 144 -9.99 13.93 4.46
C TYR A 144 -8.88 13.35 5.35
N PHE A 145 -7.68 13.85 5.15
CA PHE A 145 -6.52 13.46 5.93
C PHE A 145 -6.36 14.35 7.16
N SER A 146 -5.95 13.76 8.26
CA SER A 146 -5.70 14.45 9.53
C SER A 146 -4.52 13.80 10.24
N ASN A 147 -3.61 14.61 10.79
CA ASN A 147 -2.72 14.09 11.81
C ASN A 147 -3.59 13.64 12.99
N GLN A 148 -3.29 12.47 13.51
CA GLN A 148 -4.08 11.92 14.60
C GLN A 148 -3.30 10.91 15.42
N ILE A 149 -3.70 10.80 16.68
CA ILE A 149 -3.34 9.68 17.55
C ILE A 149 -4.58 9.21 18.27
N SER A 150 -4.72 7.90 18.40
CA SER A 150 -5.82 7.28 19.11
C SER A 150 -5.38 6.00 19.84
N VAL A 151 -6.10 5.68 20.91
CA VAL A 151 -6.25 4.32 21.38
C VAL A 151 -7.57 3.80 20.84
N ALA A 152 -7.50 2.74 20.03
CA ALA A 152 -8.64 2.27 19.26
C ALA A 152 -8.83 0.76 19.39
N GLY A 153 -10.10 0.34 19.44
CA GLY A 153 -10.50 -1.04 19.20
C GLY A 153 -11.06 -1.17 17.79
N THR A 154 -10.46 -2.01 16.96
CA THR A 154 -10.81 -2.08 15.52
C THR A 154 -10.88 -3.50 15.00
N LYS A 155 -11.73 -3.70 14.00
CA LYS A 155 -11.77 -4.88 13.13
C LYS A 155 -11.24 -4.46 11.77
N LEU A 156 -9.92 -4.51 11.58
CA LEU A 156 -9.26 -4.07 10.35
C LEU A 156 -8.41 -5.19 9.75
N PRO A 157 -8.28 -5.28 8.43
CA PRO A 157 -7.27 -6.13 7.82
C PRO A 157 -5.88 -5.61 8.21
N LEU A 158 -5.05 -6.49 8.75
CA LEU A 158 -3.63 -6.25 9.03
C LEU A 158 -2.84 -7.17 8.12
N ASP A 159 -1.96 -6.60 7.28
CA ASP A 159 -1.01 -7.32 6.42
C ASP A 159 -1.64 -8.42 5.52
N GLY A 160 -2.82 -8.14 4.96
CA GLY A 160 -3.54 -9.08 4.09
C GLY A 160 -5.05 -8.96 4.24
N ALA A 161 -5.80 -9.87 3.59
CA ALA A 161 -7.26 -9.84 3.56
C ALA A 161 -7.95 -10.31 4.86
N GLU A 162 -7.21 -10.86 5.83
CA GLU A 162 -7.81 -11.34 7.08
C GLU A 162 -8.11 -10.20 8.04
N ILE A 163 -9.39 -10.06 8.41
CA ILE A 163 -9.83 -9.10 9.42
C ILE A 163 -9.33 -9.56 10.80
N LYS A 164 -8.57 -8.69 11.48
CA LYS A 164 -8.08 -8.94 12.83
C LYS A 164 -8.67 -7.93 13.82
N ASP A 165 -9.13 -8.45 14.93
CA ASP A 165 -9.60 -7.64 16.04
C ASP A 165 -8.41 -7.19 16.87
N THR A 166 -8.25 -5.90 17.07
CA THR A 166 -7.14 -5.34 17.84
C THR A 166 -7.61 -4.21 18.73
N VAL A 167 -7.05 -4.14 19.95
CA VAL A 167 -7.08 -2.92 20.77
C VAL A 167 -5.65 -2.41 20.86
N GLY A 168 -5.42 -1.15 20.49
CA GLY A 168 -4.06 -0.65 20.40
C GLY A 168 -3.93 0.80 19.99
N VAL A 169 -2.71 1.23 19.72
CA VAL A 169 -2.42 2.56 19.21
C VAL A 169 -2.61 2.63 17.70
N ARG A 170 -3.18 3.74 17.25
CA ARG A 170 -3.23 4.12 15.83
C ARG A 170 -2.88 5.59 15.71
N SER A 171 -1.78 5.91 15.04
CA SER A 171 -1.36 7.28 14.79
C SER A 171 -0.94 7.50 13.35
N TYR A 172 -1.19 8.71 12.86
CA TYR A 172 -0.73 9.21 11.57
C TYR A 172 -0.22 10.62 11.76
N THR A 173 0.96 10.90 11.22
CA THR A 173 1.62 12.22 11.28
C THR A 173 2.26 12.54 9.94
N GLY A 174 2.62 13.80 9.71
CA GLY A 174 3.22 14.24 8.45
C GLY A 174 2.20 14.67 7.40
N ILE A 175 0.96 14.90 7.80
CA ILE A 175 -0.12 15.38 6.94
C ILE A 175 -0.17 16.91 7.03
N ILE A 176 0.01 17.59 5.91
CA ILE A 176 0.09 19.06 5.86
C ILE A 176 -1.22 19.74 5.43
N SER A 177 -2.16 18.96 4.90
CA SER A 177 -3.46 19.43 4.46
C SER A 177 -4.49 18.31 4.62
N ASN A 178 -5.72 18.66 5.00
CA ASN A 178 -6.83 17.71 5.07
C ASN A 178 -7.26 17.13 3.71
N GLU A 179 -6.77 17.68 2.59
CA GLU A 179 -7.06 17.19 1.24
C GLU A 179 -5.91 16.34 0.68
N THR A 180 -4.70 16.48 1.22
CA THR A 180 -3.52 15.77 0.71
C THR A 180 -2.64 15.29 1.84
N ALA A 181 -2.13 14.06 1.72
CA ALA A 181 -1.01 13.60 2.52
C ALA A 181 0.29 13.99 1.84
N ALA A 182 1.28 14.42 2.62
CA ALA A 182 2.61 14.62 2.08
C ALA A 182 3.22 13.26 1.74
N SER A 183 3.42 12.98 0.48
CA SER A 183 3.73 11.67 -0.03
C SER A 183 4.88 11.00 0.74
N ASN A 184 5.81 10.69 0.87
CA ASN A 184 6.86 9.92 1.55
C ASN A 184 7.10 10.25 3.04
N GLU A 185 6.30 11.09 3.64
CA GLU A 185 6.55 11.62 4.97
C GLU A 185 5.41 11.37 5.96
N VAL A 186 4.29 10.79 5.50
CA VAL A 186 3.26 10.29 6.39
C VAL A 186 3.81 9.11 7.16
N LYS A 187 3.93 9.28 8.47
CA LYS A 187 4.31 8.19 9.37
C LYS A 187 3.05 7.61 10.00
N ALA A 188 2.84 6.32 9.78
CA ALA A 188 1.76 5.57 10.40
C ALA A 188 2.32 4.63 11.46
N THR A 189 1.68 4.60 12.62
CA THR A 189 1.94 3.57 13.64
C THR A 189 0.63 2.88 13.98
N ARG A 190 0.60 1.57 13.82
CA ARG A 190 -0.47 0.69 14.28
C ARG A 190 0.19 -0.43 15.07
N ALA A 191 -0.08 -0.49 16.36
CA ALA A 191 0.44 -1.54 17.23
C ALA A 191 -0.68 -2.03 18.15
N ALA A 192 -0.97 -3.31 18.08
CA ALA A 192 -1.91 -3.96 18.98
C ALA A 192 -1.28 -4.08 20.39
N PHE A 193 -2.04 -3.69 21.41
CA PHE A 193 -1.71 -3.95 22.81
C PHE A 193 -2.18 -5.33 23.23
N SER A 194 -3.31 -5.77 22.67
CA SER A 194 -3.86 -7.09 22.87
C SER A 194 -4.51 -7.59 21.57
N SER A 195 -4.37 -8.89 21.33
CA SER A 195 -5.08 -9.61 20.30
C SER A 195 -6.24 -10.35 20.96
N GLN A 196 -7.46 -9.87 20.72
CA GLN A 196 -8.68 -10.47 21.28
C GLN A 196 -9.85 -10.21 20.33
N THR A 197 -10.87 -11.06 20.40
CA THR A 197 -12.09 -10.87 19.61
C THR A 197 -12.95 -9.79 20.25
N ILE A 198 -13.28 -8.74 19.49
CA ILE A 198 -14.19 -7.69 19.93
C ILE A 198 -15.63 -8.16 19.70
N LYS A 199 -16.40 -8.29 20.76
CA LYS A 199 -17.78 -8.78 20.73
C LYS A 199 -18.75 -7.79 21.39
N GLN A 200 -20.00 -7.90 21.03
CA GLN A 200 -21.07 -7.20 21.73
C GLN A 200 -21.07 -7.58 23.23
N GLY A 201 -21.18 -6.59 24.10
CA GLY A 201 -21.11 -6.72 25.54
C GLY A 201 -19.71 -6.62 26.16
N ASP A 202 -18.65 -6.69 25.35
CA ASP A 202 -17.27 -6.50 25.85
C ASP A 202 -17.07 -5.05 26.32
N THR A 203 -16.23 -4.89 27.34
CA THR A 203 -15.83 -3.57 27.87
C THR A 203 -14.33 -3.45 27.95
N TYR A 204 -13.80 -2.33 27.46
CA TYR A 204 -12.37 -2.02 27.41
C TYR A 204 -12.06 -0.73 28.13
N ARG A 205 -11.12 -0.71 29.07
CA ARG A 205 -10.62 0.54 29.68
C ARG A 205 -9.42 1.04 28.90
N VAL A 206 -9.58 2.23 28.33
CA VAL A 206 -8.54 2.88 27.51
C VAL A 206 -8.34 4.32 27.93
N SER A 207 -7.12 4.83 27.73
CA SER A 207 -6.82 6.26 27.92
C SER A 207 -5.98 6.83 26.79
N LEU A 208 -6.20 8.10 26.53
CA LEU A 208 -5.35 8.93 25.69
C LEU A 208 -4.93 10.15 26.50
N ALA A 209 -3.63 10.39 26.59
CA ALA A 209 -3.05 11.49 27.35
C ALA A 209 -2.11 12.30 26.49
N LYS A 210 -2.04 13.61 26.73
CA LYS A 210 -0.95 14.47 26.30
C LYS A 210 -0.17 14.92 27.53
N THR A 211 1.11 14.72 27.49
CA THR A 211 2.09 15.30 28.41
C THR A 211 2.81 16.45 27.70
N SER A 212 3.69 17.16 28.40
CA SER A 212 4.47 18.23 27.79
C SER A 212 5.38 17.74 26.65
N ASN A 213 5.63 16.45 26.52
CA ASN A 213 6.58 15.88 25.57
C ASN A 213 6.07 14.67 24.77
N SER A 214 4.84 14.22 25.00
CA SER A 214 4.31 13.06 24.29
C SER A 214 2.80 12.97 24.33
N TYR A 215 2.24 12.23 23.36
CA TYR A 215 0.90 11.68 23.39
C TYR A 215 0.98 10.19 23.72
N VAL A 216 0.23 9.75 24.71
CA VAL A 216 0.30 8.37 25.20
C VAL A 216 -1.06 7.69 25.09
N ALA A 217 -1.11 6.59 24.36
CA ALA A 217 -2.26 5.71 24.25
C ALA A 217 -2.04 4.49 25.15
N THR A 218 -3.02 4.14 26.01
CA THR A 218 -2.87 3.03 26.96
C THR A 218 -4.17 2.22 27.07
N GLN A 219 -4.04 0.89 27.22
CA GLN A 219 -5.12 -0.03 27.60
C GLN A 219 -4.83 -0.61 28.97
N TYR A 220 -5.86 -0.70 29.80
CA TYR A 220 -5.79 -1.25 31.16
C TYR A 220 -6.68 -2.47 31.31
N ALA A 221 -6.31 -3.35 32.21
CA ALA A 221 -7.22 -4.34 32.76
C ALA A 221 -8.29 -3.64 33.63
N ILE A 222 -9.47 -4.22 33.70
CA ILE A 222 -10.53 -3.81 34.64
C ILE A 222 -10.57 -4.89 35.76
N ASN A 223 -10.35 -4.47 36.99
CA ASN A 223 -10.45 -5.35 38.14
C ASN A 223 -11.91 -5.77 38.39
N ALA A 224 -12.11 -6.86 39.14
CA ALA A 224 -13.45 -7.35 39.43
C ALA A 224 -14.33 -6.36 40.19
N ASP A 225 -13.74 -5.42 40.92
CA ASP A 225 -14.42 -4.33 41.62
C ASP A 225 -14.66 -3.06 40.73
N GLY A 226 -14.31 -3.15 39.44
CA GLY A 226 -14.43 -2.06 38.50
C GLY A 226 -13.30 -1.02 38.54
N THR A 227 -12.30 -1.18 39.41
CA THR A 227 -11.15 -0.27 39.49
C THR A 227 -10.17 -0.50 38.31
N THR A 228 -9.27 0.46 38.07
CA THR A 228 -8.23 0.32 37.06
C THR A 228 -7.18 -0.68 37.51
N GLY A 229 -7.00 -1.74 36.71
CA GLY A 229 -5.99 -2.77 36.90
C GLY A 229 -4.64 -2.43 36.25
N THR A 230 -3.88 -3.46 35.96
CA THR A 230 -2.55 -3.33 35.33
C THR A 230 -2.64 -2.82 33.89
N VAL A 231 -1.58 -2.17 33.42
CA VAL A 231 -1.42 -1.81 32.02
C VAL A 231 -1.30 -3.08 31.17
N ILE A 232 -2.19 -3.24 30.19
CA ILE A 232 -2.11 -4.30 29.17
C ILE A 232 -1.11 -3.91 28.10
N GLY A 233 -1.15 -2.65 27.66
CA GLY A 233 -0.21 -2.11 26.71
C GLY A 233 -0.27 -0.59 26.64
N SER A 234 0.85 0.02 26.23
CA SER A 234 0.98 1.46 26.09
C SER A 234 1.93 1.81 24.95
N SER A 235 1.66 2.91 24.27
CA SER A 235 2.53 3.47 23.21
C SER A 235 2.53 4.97 23.28
N ALA A 236 3.69 5.58 23.04
CA ALA A 236 3.85 7.01 23.04
C ALA A 236 4.26 7.53 21.65
N LEU A 237 3.60 8.61 21.21
CA LEU A 237 4.05 9.47 20.11
C LEU A 237 4.72 10.68 20.74
N TYR A 238 6.02 10.80 20.53
CA TYR A 238 6.79 11.89 21.13
C TYR A 238 6.67 13.17 20.31
N ILE A 239 6.62 14.31 21.02
CA ILE A 239 6.59 15.64 20.44
C ILE A 239 8.03 16.12 20.31
N PRO A 240 8.52 16.52 19.12
CA PRO A 240 9.90 17.01 18.93
C PRO A 240 10.18 18.27 19.76
N ALA A 241 11.36 18.37 20.37
CA ALA A 241 11.77 19.56 21.11
C ALA A 241 12.27 20.65 20.16
N LYS A 242 11.78 21.90 20.32
CA LYS A 242 12.16 23.07 19.51
C LYS A 242 13.66 23.33 19.37
N ASN A 243 14.45 22.89 20.33
CA ASN A 243 15.88 23.16 20.40
C ASN A 243 16.76 21.96 20.08
N SER A 244 16.23 20.93 19.39
CA SER A 244 17.07 19.81 18.96
C SER A 244 17.97 20.28 17.82
N THR A 245 19.26 20.13 17.98
CA THR A 245 20.29 20.41 16.95
C THR A 245 20.37 19.30 15.90
N ALA A 246 19.37 18.45 15.78
CA ALA A 246 19.36 17.35 14.82
C ALA A 246 19.15 17.88 13.40
N THR A 247 20.15 17.70 12.55
CA THR A 247 20.22 18.22 11.18
C THR A 247 19.59 17.30 10.13
N SER A 248 19.06 16.14 10.53
CA SER A 248 18.45 15.15 9.60
C SER A 248 17.04 14.76 10.00
N VAL A 249 16.27 15.74 10.33
CA VAL A 249 14.86 15.54 10.66
C VAL A 249 14.06 15.60 9.36
N SER A 250 13.08 14.74 9.17
CA SER A 250 12.14 14.88 8.05
C SER A 250 11.53 16.27 8.09
N LYS A 251 11.18 16.84 6.94
CA LYS A 251 10.55 18.17 6.77
C LYS A 251 9.43 18.48 7.79
N TYR A 252 8.84 17.45 8.41
CA TYR A 252 7.77 17.56 9.39
C TYR A 252 8.21 17.43 10.84
N ALA A 253 9.44 17.03 11.08
CA ALA A 253 10.01 17.09 12.43
C ALA A 253 10.55 18.49 12.77
N GLU A 254 10.53 19.41 11.83
CA GLU A 254 10.65 20.85 12.10
C GLU A 254 9.38 21.41 12.76
N LEU A 255 8.28 20.66 12.70
CA LEU A 255 7.02 21.02 13.34
C LEU A 255 7.07 20.56 14.80
N ASP A 256 6.98 21.50 15.69
CA ASP A 256 7.10 21.30 17.13
C ASP A 256 6.13 20.26 17.70
N ASP A 257 4.94 20.18 17.13
CA ASP A 257 3.89 19.23 17.51
C ASP A 257 3.08 18.83 16.27
N PRO A 258 2.98 17.53 15.91
CA PRO A 258 2.25 17.10 14.74
C PRO A 258 0.74 17.45 14.78
N MET A 259 0.18 17.70 15.96
CA MET A 259 -1.22 18.10 16.12
C MET A 259 -1.44 19.62 15.94
N THR A 260 -0.40 20.38 15.58
CA THR A 260 -0.49 21.83 15.30
C THR A 260 -0.32 22.17 13.83
N VAL A 261 -0.22 21.16 12.96
CA VAL A 261 0.16 21.33 11.55
C VAL A 261 -0.94 21.98 10.72
N GLN A 262 -2.17 21.50 10.83
CA GLN A 262 -3.28 22.02 10.04
C GLN A 262 -3.98 23.19 10.74
N GLU A 263 -4.09 23.15 12.06
CA GLU A 263 -4.59 24.24 12.90
C GLU A 263 -3.61 24.49 14.06
N ALA A 264 -2.90 25.62 14.05
CA ALA A 264 -1.75 25.89 14.92
C ALA A 264 -2.06 25.84 16.43
N ASN A 265 -3.25 26.25 16.85
CA ASN A 265 -3.62 26.39 18.27
C ASN A 265 -4.89 25.63 18.61
N LYS A 266 -5.25 24.61 17.81
CA LYS A 266 -6.51 23.90 17.99
C LYS A 266 -6.37 22.45 17.53
N ALA A 267 -6.71 21.55 18.39
CA ALA A 267 -6.90 20.15 18.09
C ALA A 267 -8.21 19.64 18.70
N TYR A 268 -8.72 18.53 18.19
CA TYR A 268 -10.03 17.98 18.50
C TYR A 268 -9.85 16.66 19.24
N LEU A 269 -10.20 16.65 20.52
CA LEU A 269 -10.06 15.51 21.42
C LEU A 269 -11.43 14.92 21.72
N GLY A 270 -11.62 13.63 21.52
CA GLY A 270 -12.92 13.03 21.81
C GLY A 270 -13.05 11.53 21.62
N PHE A 271 -14.30 11.13 21.54
CA PHE A 271 -14.80 9.77 21.44
C PHE A 271 -15.25 9.50 20.01
N ALA A 272 -14.86 8.36 19.45
CA ALA A 272 -15.17 8.01 18.07
C ALA A 272 -15.78 6.62 17.93
N ALA A 273 -16.70 6.48 16.97
CA ALA A 273 -17.23 5.19 16.52
C ALA A 273 -17.41 5.20 14.99
N ALA A 274 -17.25 4.03 14.36
CA ALA A 274 -17.34 3.90 12.90
C ALA A 274 -17.92 2.56 12.46
N ARG A 275 -18.54 2.57 11.31
CA ARG A 275 -19.05 1.45 10.53
C ARG A 275 -20.14 0.69 11.27
N GLY A 276 -20.18 -0.57 11.35
CA GLY A 276 -21.17 -1.41 12.02
C GLY A 276 -20.99 -1.54 13.54
N MET A 277 -20.57 -0.48 14.25
CA MET A 277 -20.30 -0.53 15.69
C MET A 277 -21.01 0.62 16.42
N ASN A 278 -21.80 0.29 17.44
CA ASN A 278 -22.35 1.25 18.39
C ASN A 278 -21.71 1.02 19.75
N VAL A 279 -21.32 2.08 20.43
CA VAL A 279 -20.53 1.97 21.68
C VAL A 279 -20.97 3.01 22.71
N THR A 280 -20.89 2.62 24.00
CA THR A 280 -21.08 3.52 25.12
C THR A 280 -19.77 3.71 25.88
N PHE A 281 -19.37 4.97 26.02
CA PHE A 281 -18.27 5.40 26.89
C PHE A 281 -18.82 5.78 28.23
N SER A 282 -18.26 5.20 29.29
CA SER A 282 -18.64 5.43 30.70
C SER A 282 -17.40 5.49 31.58
N ASN A 283 -17.55 5.75 32.88
CA ASN A 283 -16.44 5.94 33.82
C ASN A 283 -15.38 6.91 33.25
N ILE A 284 -15.87 8.01 32.65
CA ILE A 284 -15.05 8.97 31.93
C ILE A 284 -14.28 9.82 32.94
N THR A 285 -12.98 9.91 32.74
CA THR A 285 -12.11 10.88 33.43
C THR A 285 -11.52 11.81 32.38
N TYR A 286 -11.81 13.09 32.47
CA TYR A 286 -11.22 14.12 31.64
C TYR A 286 -10.65 15.24 32.50
N THR A 287 -9.35 15.49 32.35
CA THR A 287 -8.65 16.58 33.04
C THR A 287 -7.69 17.27 32.10
N THR A 288 -7.49 18.56 32.33
CA THR A 288 -6.49 19.37 31.64
C THR A 288 -5.52 20.00 32.65
N SER A 289 -4.32 20.28 32.21
CA SER A 289 -3.33 21.06 32.96
C SER A 289 -2.55 21.95 32.00
N ALA A 290 -1.95 23.02 32.52
CA ALA A 290 -1.13 23.91 31.70
C ALA A 290 0.09 23.13 31.15
N TRP A 291 0.39 23.34 29.89
CA TRP A 291 1.64 22.89 29.31
C TRP A 291 2.81 23.70 29.86
N ASN A 292 3.88 23.02 30.25
CA ASN A 292 5.04 23.65 30.83
C ASN A 292 6.30 23.28 30.04
N ALA A 293 6.87 24.27 29.35
CA ALA A 293 8.09 24.06 28.56
C ALA A 293 9.31 23.63 29.39
N SER A 294 9.33 23.91 30.69
CA SER A 294 10.43 23.49 31.58
C SER A 294 10.37 22.00 31.97
N GLU A 295 9.22 21.36 31.79
CA GLU A 295 9.05 19.91 31.96
C GLU A 295 9.45 19.12 30.71
N TRP A 296 9.91 19.81 29.69
CA TRP A 296 10.35 19.22 28.45
C TRP A 296 11.66 18.46 28.67
N THR A 297 11.55 17.20 29.01
CA THR A 297 12.71 16.32 29.11
C THR A 297 13.07 15.78 27.73
N LEU A 298 14.38 15.63 27.47
CA LEU A 298 14.86 14.94 26.28
C LEU A 298 14.16 13.57 26.18
N GLN A 299 13.56 13.33 25.03
CA GLN A 299 12.80 12.13 24.77
C GLN A 299 13.65 10.87 24.96
N PRO A 300 13.07 9.79 25.46
CA PRO A 300 13.73 8.49 25.37
C PRO A 300 14.05 8.19 23.91
N THR A 301 15.30 7.88 23.64
CA THR A 301 15.77 7.53 22.32
C THR A 301 15.12 6.22 21.89
N SER A 302 14.40 6.20 20.77
CA SER A 302 14.03 4.98 20.08
C SER A 302 15.26 4.37 19.41
N TYR A 303 15.44 3.07 19.54
CA TYR A 303 16.58 2.38 18.98
C TYR A 303 16.15 1.56 17.75
N ILE A 304 16.66 1.98 16.59
CA ILE A 304 16.38 1.30 15.31
C ILE A 304 17.48 0.28 15.05
N ALA A 305 17.08 -0.92 14.64
CA ALA A 305 18.02 -1.96 14.29
C ALA A 305 18.89 -1.55 13.08
N PRO A 306 20.21 -1.79 13.12
CA PRO A 306 21.06 -1.62 11.93
C PRO A 306 20.59 -2.52 10.78
N VAL A 307 20.43 -1.94 9.59
CA VAL A 307 20.10 -2.68 8.37
C VAL A 307 21.19 -2.41 7.33
N TYR A 308 22.00 -3.42 7.07
CA TYR A 308 23.12 -3.35 6.14
C TYR A 308 23.02 -4.53 5.17
N GLN A 309 23.08 -4.27 3.87
CA GLN A 309 22.87 -5.30 2.86
C GLN A 309 23.64 -5.05 1.57
N ILE A 310 24.09 -6.12 0.95
CA ILE A 310 24.56 -6.13 -0.44
C ILE A 310 23.35 -6.44 -1.32
N THR A 311 22.97 -5.48 -2.18
CA THR A 311 21.75 -5.54 -2.99
C THR A 311 22.01 -6.01 -4.43
N SER A 312 23.25 -6.07 -4.86
CA SER A 312 23.63 -6.57 -6.18
C SER A 312 23.40 -8.09 -6.33
N PRO A 313 23.25 -8.61 -7.58
CA PRO A 313 23.00 -10.03 -7.83
C PRO A 313 24.06 -10.97 -7.25
N SER A 314 23.69 -12.22 -6.98
CA SER A 314 24.59 -13.30 -6.55
C SER A 314 25.36 -13.94 -7.71
N THR A 315 25.17 -13.44 -8.93
CA THR A 315 25.75 -13.98 -10.16
C THR A 315 26.46 -12.89 -10.97
N CYS A 316 27.47 -13.27 -11.70
CA CYS A 316 28.23 -12.42 -12.61
C CYS A 316 28.46 -13.16 -13.92
N THR A 317 28.39 -12.47 -15.05
CA THR A 317 28.54 -13.08 -16.37
C THR A 317 29.79 -12.62 -17.12
N GLY A 318 30.39 -11.52 -16.69
CA GLY A 318 31.58 -10.94 -17.29
C GLY A 318 32.67 -10.68 -16.27
N SER A 319 33.75 -10.06 -16.72
CA SER A 319 34.90 -9.73 -15.87
C SER A 319 34.67 -8.56 -14.91
N SER A 320 33.55 -7.88 -15.00
CA SER A 320 33.19 -6.74 -14.13
C SER A 320 31.94 -7.06 -13.33
N TYR A 321 32.00 -6.82 -12.02
CA TYR A 321 30.86 -6.98 -11.11
C TYR A 321 30.62 -5.69 -10.35
N ALA A 322 29.41 -5.15 -10.47
CA ALA A 322 28.97 -3.97 -9.75
C ALA A 322 28.43 -4.38 -8.37
N LEU A 323 29.26 -4.27 -7.34
CA LEU A 323 28.85 -4.47 -5.95
C LEU A 323 28.03 -3.26 -5.48
N ALA A 324 26.79 -3.50 -5.12
CA ALA A 324 25.89 -2.50 -4.57
C ALA A 324 25.65 -2.78 -3.08
N PHE A 325 25.93 -1.78 -2.24
CA PHE A 325 25.78 -1.86 -0.78
C PHE A 325 24.87 -0.73 -0.28
N LYS A 326 23.96 -1.04 0.60
CA LYS A 326 23.03 -0.08 1.22
C LYS A 326 23.05 -0.23 2.74
N ALA A 327 22.99 0.90 3.45
CA ALA A 327 22.89 0.96 4.89
C ALA A 327 21.83 1.97 5.31
N ASN A 328 21.24 1.78 6.50
CA ASN A 328 20.36 2.77 7.13
C ASN A 328 21.11 3.75 8.05
N ALA A 329 22.41 3.88 7.86
CA ALA A 329 23.28 4.82 8.60
C ALA A 329 24.39 5.34 7.73
N ASP A 330 24.84 6.57 8.01
CA ASP A 330 26.10 7.09 7.51
C ASP A 330 27.27 6.32 8.12
N GLY A 331 28.35 6.17 7.36
CA GLY A 331 29.52 5.46 7.83
C GLY A 331 30.57 5.22 6.76
N THR A 332 31.49 4.30 7.04
CA THR A 332 32.56 3.91 6.11
C THR A 332 32.57 2.43 5.88
N ALA A 333 32.87 2.01 4.64
CA ALA A 333 32.96 0.62 4.24
C ALA A 333 34.37 0.26 3.79
N LYS A 334 34.75 -0.99 4.06
CA LYS A 334 35.90 -1.68 3.45
C LYS A 334 35.38 -2.89 2.68
N VAL A 335 35.91 -3.13 1.48
CA VAL A 335 35.51 -4.23 0.65
C VAL A 335 36.67 -5.21 0.47
N TYR A 336 36.37 -6.49 0.67
CA TYR A 336 37.28 -7.60 0.45
C TYR A 336 36.72 -8.49 -0.65
N ALA A 337 37.59 -8.99 -1.52
CA ALA A 337 37.29 -10.02 -2.51
C ALA A 337 38.15 -11.24 -2.22
N ASN A 338 37.58 -12.41 -1.97
CA ASN A 338 38.26 -13.64 -1.59
C ASN A 338 39.28 -13.42 -0.45
N GLY A 339 38.91 -12.65 0.56
CA GLY A 339 39.75 -12.33 1.73
C GLY A 339 40.76 -11.19 1.53
N LYS A 340 41.05 -10.77 0.28
CA LYS A 340 41.97 -9.68 -0.01
C LYS A 340 41.21 -8.32 0.03
N LEU A 341 41.78 -7.33 0.74
CA LEU A 341 41.25 -5.96 0.72
C LEU A 341 41.39 -5.37 -0.69
N VAL A 342 40.28 -4.93 -1.28
CA VAL A 342 40.23 -4.37 -2.65
C VAL A 342 39.82 -2.90 -2.65
N ASP A 343 39.13 -2.45 -1.60
CA ASP A 343 38.76 -1.05 -1.44
C ASP A 343 38.60 -0.69 0.03
N LYS A 344 38.83 0.58 0.40
CA LYS A 344 38.74 1.07 1.77
C LYS A 344 38.25 2.51 1.83
N ASP A 345 37.87 2.91 3.02
CA ASP A 345 37.46 4.28 3.33
C ASP A 345 36.33 4.83 2.44
N LEU A 346 35.45 3.90 1.98
CA LEU A 346 34.31 4.24 1.14
C LEU A 346 33.23 4.91 2.00
N ALA A 347 32.88 6.15 1.69
CA ALA A 347 31.79 6.83 2.33
C ALA A 347 30.45 6.19 1.93
N VAL A 348 29.61 5.86 2.92
CA VAL A 348 28.25 5.34 2.76
C VAL A 348 27.31 6.37 3.37
N LYS A 349 26.24 6.69 2.64
CA LYS A 349 25.15 7.55 3.09
C LYS A 349 23.91 6.73 3.42
N ALA A 350 23.26 7.08 4.50
CA ALA A 350 22.03 6.41 4.93
C ALA A 350 20.94 6.44 3.85
N GLY A 351 20.41 5.26 3.52
CA GLY A 351 19.37 5.12 2.51
C GLY A 351 19.85 5.17 1.05
N GLU A 352 21.10 5.61 0.79
CA GLU A 352 21.68 5.63 -0.55
C GLU A 352 22.36 4.28 -0.87
N THR A 353 22.47 3.97 -2.14
CA THR A 353 23.19 2.77 -2.60
C THR A 353 24.60 3.15 -3.05
N LEU A 354 25.60 2.67 -2.34
CA LEU A 354 27.00 2.74 -2.76
C LEU A 354 27.26 1.65 -3.80
N THR A 355 27.62 2.01 -5.03
CA THR A 355 27.99 1.06 -6.08
C THR A 355 29.48 1.18 -6.43
N ARG A 356 30.18 0.04 -6.53
CA ARG A 356 31.58 -0.05 -6.95
C ARG A 356 31.76 -1.25 -7.86
N SER A 357 32.51 -1.07 -8.95
CA SER A 357 32.83 -2.14 -9.91
C SER A 357 34.16 -2.79 -9.57
N TYR A 358 34.18 -4.12 -9.55
CA TYR A 358 35.37 -4.93 -9.27
C TYR A 358 35.60 -5.95 -10.40
N THR A 359 36.86 -6.23 -10.69
CA THR A 359 37.21 -7.30 -11.62
C THR A 359 37.01 -8.67 -10.98
N VAL A 360 36.27 -9.53 -11.66
CA VAL A 360 35.97 -10.91 -11.24
C VAL A 360 36.45 -11.88 -12.34
N THR A 361 37.30 -12.81 -11.98
CA THR A 361 37.85 -13.83 -12.91
C THR A 361 37.48 -15.25 -12.51
N ARG A 362 36.79 -15.42 -11.41
CA ARG A 362 36.30 -16.69 -10.84
C ARG A 362 35.22 -16.41 -9.82
N ASP A 363 34.57 -17.43 -9.30
CA ASP A 363 33.69 -17.32 -8.16
C ASP A 363 34.36 -16.52 -7.05
N THR A 364 33.67 -15.49 -6.58
CA THR A 364 34.23 -14.51 -5.66
C THR A 364 33.30 -14.28 -4.47
N THR A 365 33.84 -14.41 -3.27
CA THR A 365 33.16 -13.97 -2.07
C THR A 365 33.51 -12.52 -1.77
N PHE A 366 32.58 -11.62 -1.97
CA PHE A 366 32.71 -10.25 -1.49
C PHE A 366 32.33 -10.17 -0.02
N LYS A 367 33.14 -9.45 0.76
CA LYS A 367 32.89 -9.14 2.15
C LYS A 367 32.95 -7.63 2.33
N VAL A 368 31.86 -7.03 2.77
CA VAL A 368 31.80 -5.62 3.16
C VAL A 368 31.87 -5.53 4.67
N VAL A 369 32.87 -4.83 5.18
CA VAL A 369 32.95 -4.44 6.59
C VAL A 369 32.54 -2.99 6.69
N PHE A 370 31.34 -2.77 7.19
CA PHE A 370 30.77 -1.43 7.36
C PHE A 370 30.90 -0.98 8.81
N THR A 371 31.39 0.24 9.01
CA THR A 371 31.48 0.87 10.32
C THR A 371 30.59 2.11 10.31
N PRO A 372 29.48 2.11 11.05
CA PRO A 372 28.62 3.28 11.20
C PRO A 372 29.39 4.45 11.84
N ASP A 373 29.07 5.66 11.43
CA ASP A 373 29.55 6.84 12.11
C ASP A 373 28.98 6.88 13.53
N LYS A 374 29.83 6.98 14.53
CA LYS A 374 29.43 7.04 15.94
C LYS A 374 28.56 8.24 16.28
N ASN A 375 28.65 9.30 15.49
CA ASN A 375 27.87 10.52 15.66
C ASN A 375 26.61 10.54 14.79
N TYR A 376 26.39 9.51 13.97
CA TYR A 376 25.20 9.44 13.15
C TYR A 376 23.95 9.28 14.01
N VAL A 377 22.98 10.13 13.78
CA VAL A 377 21.64 10.07 14.37
C VAL A 377 20.61 10.01 13.24
N ILE A 378 19.62 9.12 13.37
CA ILE A 378 18.55 9.01 12.40
C ILE A 378 17.65 10.23 12.51
N SER A 379 17.31 10.61 13.75
CA SER A 379 16.56 11.81 14.09
C SER A 379 16.91 12.24 15.52
N ALA A 380 16.32 13.34 16.00
CA ALA A 380 16.48 13.78 17.39
C ALA A 380 16.12 12.68 18.41
N PHE A 381 15.25 11.73 18.03
CA PHE A 381 14.66 10.72 18.92
C PHE A 381 14.95 9.28 18.48
N GLU A 382 15.70 9.12 17.40
CA GLU A 382 16.00 7.80 16.84
C GLU A 382 17.52 7.64 16.65
N LYS A 383 18.06 6.60 17.25
CA LYS A 383 19.46 6.20 17.09
C LYS A 383 19.55 4.76 16.63
N LEU A 384 20.69 4.37 16.12
CA LEU A 384 20.93 2.95 15.90
C LEU A 384 21.02 2.22 17.24
N SER A 385 20.49 1.01 17.31
CA SER A 385 20.65 0.14 18.48
C SER A 385 22.10 -0.34 18.65
N SER A 386 22.93 -0.23 17.61
CA SER A 386 24.34 -0.58 17.65
C SER A 386 25.12 0.21 16.61
N TYR A 387 26.29 0.72 17.01
CA TYR A 387 27.30 1.36 16.16
C TYR A 387 28.53 0.47 15.95
N LYS A 388 28.43 -0.81 16.29
CA LYS A 388 29.51 -1.77 16.04
C LYS A 388 29.67 -2.01 14.54
N ALA A 389 30.90 -2.20 14.11
CA ALA A 389 31.18 -2.60 12.75
C ALA A 389 30.49 -3.96 12.45
N ALA A 390 29.89 -4.05 11.29
CA ALA A 390 29.21 -5.25 10.82
C ALA A 390 29.91 -5.80 9.57
N THR A 391 29.86 -7.11 9.42
CA THR A 391 30.40 -7.81 8.25
C THR A 391 29.23 -8.43 7.49
N ILE A 392 29.15 -8.11 6.20
CA ILE A 392 28.14 -8.64 5.28
C ILE A 392 28.89 -9.36 4.15
N GLU A 393 28.53 -10.59 3.86
CA GLU A 393 29.15 -11.39 2.82
C GLU A 393 28.17 -11.73 1.71
N LYS A 394 28.67 -11.73 0.47
CA LYS A 394 27.93 -12.14 -0.73
C LYS A 394 28.84 -13.06 -1.56
N LYS A 395 28.42 -14.29 -1.74
CA LYS A 395 29.04 -15.18 -2.73
C LYS A 395 28.51 -14.82 -4.11
N VAL A 396 29.41 -14.60 -5.05
CA VAL A 396 29.10 -14.26 -6.43
C VAL A 396 29.69 -15.36 -7.33
N SER A 397 28.82 -16.05 -8.03
CA SER A 397 29.23 -17.09 -8.97
C SER A 397 29.43 -16.48 -10.35
N LEU A 398 30.57 -16.76 -10.95
CA LEU A 398 30.93 -16.29 -12.28
C LEU A 398 30.68 -17.40 -13.32
N ARG A 399 29.79 -17.10 -14.27
CA ARG A 399 29.51 -18.03 -15.37
C ARG A 399 29.04 -17.25 -16.60
N ALA A 400 29.63 -17.54 -17.74
CA ALA A 400 29.17 -17.06 -19.04
C ALA A 400 28.22 -18.09 -19.66
N LEU A 401 27.07 -17.66 -20.13
CA LEU A 401 26.10 -18.51 -20.82
C LEU A 401 25.93 -18.10 -22.26
N GLY A 402 25.52 -19.05 -23.07
CA GLY A 402 25.16 -18.87 -24.47
C GLY A 402 26.35 -18.82 -25.42
N ALA A 403 26.04 -18.70 -26.70
CA ALA A 403 26.97 -18.49 -27.78
C ALA A 403 26.42 -17.41 -28.74
N ASN A 404 27.31 -16.61 -29.30
CA ASN A 404 26.92 -15.53 -30.23
C ASN A 404 25.79 -14.59 -29.72
N GLY A 405 25.79 -14.30 -28.44
CA GLY A 405 24.78 -13.46 -27.81
C GLY A 405 23.44 -14.14 -27.51
N ILE A 406 23.29 -15.44 -27.77
CA ILE A 406 22.08 -16.22 -27.56
C ILE A 406 22.27 -17.22 -26.42
N ILE A 407 21.35 -17.28 -25.47
CA ILE A 407 21.24 -18.31 -24.44
C ILE A 407 20.02 -19.17 -24.78
N VAL A 408 20.23 -20.42 -25.13
CA VAL A 408 19.19 -21.39 -25.46
C VAL A 408 18.61 -22.00 -24.20
N VAL A 409 17.29 -21.95 -24.07
CA VAL A 409 16.52 -22.42 -22.90
C VAL A 409 15.46 -23.41 -23.38
N ALA A 410 15.26 -24.49 -22.65
CA ALA A 410 14.21 -25.47 -22.91
C ALA A 410 13.45 -25.84 -21.63
N PRO A 411 12.20 -26.36 -21.73
CA PRO A 411 11.42 -26.77 -20.55
C PRO A 411 12.13 -27.82 -19.69
N ASP A 412 12.93 -28.66 -20.28
CA ASP A 412 13.77 -29.70 -19.66
C ASP A 412 15.24 -29.29 -19.54
N GLY A 413 15.57 -28.01 -19.74
CA GLY A 413 16.90 -27.46 -19.64
C GLY A 413 17.52 -27.67 -18.25
N SER A 414 18.88 -27.84 -18.22
CA SER A 414 19.59 -28.10 -16.98
C SER A 414 20.36 -26.88 -16.46
N ALA A 415 20.30 -26.63 -15.16
CA ALA A 415 21.09 -25.58 -14.49
C ALA A 415 22.62 -25.74 -14.71
N THR A 416 23.09 -26.93 -15.05
CA THR A 416 24.49 -27.21 -15.30
C THR A 416 24.94 -26.96 -16.75
N HIS A 417 24.00 -26.84 -17.69
CA HIS A 417 24.24 -26.55 -19.09
C HIS A 417 24.56 -25.08 -19.32
N ASN A 418 25.18 -24.76 -20.45
CA ASN A 418 25.60 -23.38 -20.76
C ASN A 418 24.68 -22.65 -21.76
N GLY A 419 23.65 -23.30 -22.29
CA GLY A 419 22.71 -22.68 -23.21
C GLY A 419 23.31 -22.32 -24.57
N THR A 420 24.34 -23.10 -25.05
CA THR A 420 25.01 -22.82 -26.32
C THR A 420 24.34 -23.46 -27.53
N SER A 421 23.42 -24.38 -27.31
CA SER A 421 22.65 -25.10 -28.34
C SER A 421 21.42 -25.76 -27.72
N ALA A 422 20.52 -26.31 -28.53
CA ALA A 422 19.37 -27.06 -28.04
C ALA A 422 19.77 -28.32 -27.23
N ALA A 423 20.87 -28.97 -27.56
CA ALA A 423 21.39 -30.13 -26.80
C ALA A 423 22.05 -29.70 -25.47
N ASP A 424 22.43 -28.45 -25.34
CA ASP A 424 23.03 -27.84 -24.14
C ASP A 424 22.11 -26.75 -23.54
N ALA A 425 20.80 -26.91 -23.70
CA ALA A 425 19.84 -25.93 -23.22
C ALA A 425 19.88 -25.83 -21.70
N VAL A 426 19.92 -24.58 -21.19
CA VAL A 426 19.91 -24.28 -19.76
C VAL A 426 18.45 -24.10 -19.27
N ASP A 427 18.21 -24.27 -17.97
CA ASP A 427 16.94 -23.93 -17.38
C ASP A 427 16.70 -22.41 -17.36
N LEU A 428 15.44 -22.02 -17.32
CA LEU A 428 15.05 -20.60 -17.42
C LEU A 428 15.58 -19.76 -16.27
N GLN A 429 15.49 -20.21 -15.00
CA GLN A 429 15.99 -19.42 -13.87
C GLN A 429 17.50 -19.17 -13.95
N THR A 430 18.26 -20.15 -14.35
CA THR A 430 19.71 -20.00 -14.57
C THR A 430 19.98 -18.99 -15.69
N ALA A 431 19.26 -19.06 -16.82
CA ALA A 431 19.40 -18.09 -17.90
C ALA A 431 19.12 -16.66 -17.42
N LEU A 432 18.00 -16.43 -16.70
CA LEU A 432 17.65 -15.13 -16.14
C LEU A 432 18.72 -14.60 -15.16
N SER A 433 19.33 -15.50 -14.39
CA SER A 433 20.34 -15.15 -13.39
C SER A 433 21.69 -14.75 -13.99
N TYR A 434 22.02 -15.23 -15.21
CA TYR A 434 23.32 -15.01 -15.85
C TYR A 434 23.26 -14.26 -17.19
N ALA A 435 22.10 -13.81 -17.64
CA ALA A 435 22.04 -13.00 -18.85
C ALA A 435 22.81 -11.68 -18.70
N ALA A 436 23.58 -11.32 -19.70
CA ALA A 436 24.30 -10.06 -19.80
C ALA A 436 23.60 -9.09 -20.74
N ALA A 437 23.90 -7.79 -20.59
CA ALA A 437 23.40 -6.76 -21.49
C ALA A 437 23.69 -7.14 -22.98
N GLY A 438 22.67 -7.00 -23.83
CA GLY A 438 22.70 -7.33 -25.26
C GLY A 438 22.49 -8.82 -25.58
N GLN A 439 22.35 -9.70 -24.58
CA GLN A 439 22.03 -11.10 -24.84
C GLN A 439 20.53 -11.34 -25.03
N THR A 440 20.23 -12.37 -25.82
CA THR A 440 18.88 -12.90 -26.00
C THR A 440 18.76 -14.26 -25.33
N ILE A 441 17.85 -14.38 -24.35
CA ILE A 441 17.39 -15.66 -23.83
C ILE A 441 16.33 -16.16 -24.79
N GLN A 442 16.62 -17.25 -25.47
CA GLN A 442 15.79 -17.84 -26.51
C GLN A 442 15.12 -19.12 -26.00
N LEU A 443 13.83 -19.04 -25.75
CA LEU A 443 13.03 -20.15 -25.24
C LEU A 443 12.66 -21.11 -26.37
N ALA A 444 12.85 -22.39 -26.17
CA ALA A 444 12.13 -23.40 -26.95
C ALA A 444 10.63 -23.33 -26.65
N GLY A 445 9.80 -23.59 -27.66
CA GLY A 445 8.34 -23.67 -27.48
C GLY A 445 7.98 -24.74 -26.44
N GLY A 446 6.80 -24.58 -25.81
CA GLY A 446 6.30 -25.54 -24.83
C GLY A 446 5.95 -24.92 -23.48
N THR A 447 5.71 -25.80 -22.49
CA THR A 447 5.31 -25.42 -21.15
C THR A 447 6.48 -25.61 -20.16
N TYR A 448 6.83 -24.53 -19.47
CA TYR A 448 7.79 -24.51 -18.38
C TYR A 448 7.03 -24.65 -17.06
N ALA A 449 7.14 -25.83 -16.43
CA ALA A 449 6.50 -26.12 -15.16
C ALA A 449 7.30 -25.51 -14.00
N LEU A 450 6.71 -24.60 -13.27
CA LEU A 450 7.35 -23.79 -12.23
C LEU A 450 6.62 -23.97 -10.89
N THR A 451 7.35 -24.26 -9.82
CA THR A 451 6.79 -24.48 -8.48
C THR A 451 7.19 -23.40 -7.47
N GLY A 452 8.01 -22.43 -7.89
CA GLY A 452 8.50 -21.33 -7.07
C GLY A 452 8.31 -19.97 -7.72
N GLU A 453 9.05 -18.97 -7.24
CA GLU A 453 9.18 -17.67 -7.90
C GLU A 453 10.18 -17.81 -9.07
N LEU A 454 9.80 -17.29 -10.24
CA LEU A 454 10.76 -17.01 -11.29
C LEU A 454 11.22 -15.56 -11.13
N LYS A 455 12.53 -15.30 -11.15
CA LYS A 455 13.05 -14.00 -10.76
C LYS A 455 14.22 -13.50 -11.58
N VAL A 456 14.12 -12.24 -12.02
CA VAL A 456 15.26 -11.41 -12.40
C VAL A 456 15.66 -10.56 -11.21
N GLU A 457 16.86 -10.76 -10.66
CA GLU A 457 17.32 -9.98 -9.51
C GLU A 457 17.56 -8.50 -9.86
N ARG A 458 17.37 -7.61 -8.89
CA ARG A 458 17.74 -6.18 -9.02
C ARG A 458 19.23 -6.05 -9.33
N GLY A 459 19.56 -5.21 -10.33
CA GLY A 459 20.92 -5.05 -10.82
C GLY A 459 21.31 -6.07 -11.91
N ARG A 460 20.39 -6.93 -12.34
CA ARG A 460 20.53 -7.71 -13.57
C ARG A 460 19.99 -6.90 -14.73
N ASP A 461 20.73 -5.89 -15.15
CA ASP A 461 20.28 -4.86 -16.04
C ASP A 461 20.87 -5.02 -17.47
N GLY A 462 20.04 -4.70 -18.47
CA GLY A 462 20.52 -4.31 -19.78
C GLY A 462 20.95 -2.84 -19.79
N THR A 463 21.10 -2.27 -20.96
CA THR A 463 21.24 -0.82 -21.19
C THR A 463 20.30 -0.38 -22.30
N ALA A 464 20.18 0.92 -22.51
CA ALA A 464 19.34 1.45 -23.60
C ALA A 464 19.83 0.95 -24.98
N GLU A 465 21.15 0.85 -25.17
CA GLU A 465 21.78 0.39 -26.40
C GLU A 465 21.89 -1.14 -26.52
N ALA A 466 21.83 -1.83 -25.39
CA ALA A 466 22.01 -3.28 -25.27
C ALA A 466 21.03 -3.90 -24.24
N PRO A 467 19.72 -3.87 -24.50
CA PRO A 467 18.75 -4.50 -23.60
C PRO A 467 18.96 -6.01 -23.53
N ILE A 468 18.52 -6.62 -22.42
CA ILE A 468 18.44 -8.08 -22.32
C ILE A 468 17.09 -8.49 -22.88
N THR A 469 17.08 -9.45 -23.82
CA THR A 469 15.87 -9.94 -24.46
C THR A 469 15.49 -11.32 -23.97
N LEU A 470 14.21 -11.52 -23.65
CA LEU A 470 13.61 -12.84 -23.37
C LEU A 470 12.47 -13.08 -24.36
N THR A 471 12.63 -14.05 -25.25
CA THR A 471 11.65 -14.35 -26.28
C THR A 471 11.70 -15.81 -26.69
N THR A 472 10.81 -16.24 -27.59
CA THR A 472 10.78 -17.61 -28.13
C THR A 472 11.59 -17.74 -29.42
N ALA A 473 12.10 -18.95 -29.65
CA ALA A 473 12.95 -19.25 -30.82
C ALA A 473 12.17 -19.22 -32.15
N ASP A 474 10.96 -19.75 -32.15
CA ASP A 474 10.13 -19.94 -33.34
C ASP A 474 9.06 -18.85 -33.52
N GLY A 475 9.01 -17.90 -32.59
CA GLY A 475 8.03 -16.83 -32.59
C GLY A 475 6.64 -17.22 -32.08
N SER A 476 6.41 -18.48 -31.70
CA SER A 476 5.20 -18.90 -30.97
C SER A 476 5.27 -18.47 -29.51
N HIS A 477 4.21 -18.69 -28.73
CA HIS A 477 4.20 -18.40 -27.31
C HIS A 477 4.73 -19.59 -26.49
N ALA A 478 5.62 -19.34 -25.55
CA ALA A 478 5.99 -20.29 -24.50
C ALA A 478 5.14 -20.07 -23.26
N THR A 479 4.78 -21.13 -22.55
CA THR A 479 3.91 -21.06 -21.37
C THR A 479 4.73 -21.24 -20.08
N LEU A 480 4.68 -20.25 -19.20
CA LEU A 480 5.19 -20.32 -17.84
C LEU A 480 4.01 -20.71 -16.92
N ASP A 481 3.93 -21.99 -16.57
CA ASP A 481 2.86 -22.54 -15.74
C ASP A 481 3.34 -22.74 -14.30
N PHE A 482 2.77 -21.99 -13.37
CA PHE A 482 3.12 -22.00 -11.96
C PHE A 482 2.36 -23.07 -11.14
N GLY A 483 1.56 -23.92 -11.79
CA GLY A 483 0.96 -25.13 -11.21
C GLY A 483 0.02 -24.90 -10.03
N GLY A 484 -0.46 -23.69 -9.80
CA GLY A 484 -1.28 -23.32 -8.63
C GLY A 484 -0.49 -23.18 -7.31
N VAL A 485 0.84 -23.32 -7.34
CA VAL A 485 1.71 -23.29 -6.16
C VAL A 485 2.83 -22.25 -6.24
N GLY A 486 3.32 -21.94 -7.44
CA GLY A 486 4.37 -20.96 -7.66
C GLY A 486 3.87 -19.51 -7.48
N THR A 487 4.79 -18.60 -7.22
CA THR A 487 4.47 -17.20 -6.85
C THR A 487 4.61 -16.20 -8.00
N GLY A 488 4.75 -16.69 -9.23
CA GLY A 488 4.77 -15.86 -10.43
C GLY A 488 6.17 -15.41 -10.84
N PHE A 489 6.22 -14.50 -11.80
CA PHE A 489 7.45 -14.00 -12.40
C PHE A 489 7.73 -12.57 -11.96
N SER A 490 8.82 -12.30 -11.24
CA SER A 490 9.24 -10.97 -10.83
C SER A 490 10.46 -10.47 -11.60
N VAL A 491 10.38 -9.26 -12.16
CA VAL A 491 11.47 -8.64 -12.93
C VAL A 491 11.89 -7.35 -12.23
N TRP A 492 13.07 -7.39 -11.58
CA TRP A 492 13.67 -6.26 -10.87
C TRP A 492 14.80 -5.59 -11.62
N GLY A 493 15.25 -6.21 -12.75
CA GLY A 493 16.26 -5.66 -13.65
C GLY A 493 15.66 -4.61 -14.58
N ASN A 494 16.49 -3.63 -14.99
CA ASN A 494 16.13 -2.58 -15.93
C ASN A 494 16.51 -2.97 -17.37
N TYR A 495 15.86 -2.34 -18.35
CA TYR A 495 16.15 -2.55 -19.78
C TYR A 495 16.00 -4.01 -20.23
N TRP A 496 14.87 -4.62 -19.88
CA TRP A 496 14.47 -5.95 -20.35
C TRP A 496 13.40 -5.83 -21.43
N ASN A 497 13.61 -6.56 -22.54
CA ASN A 497 12.61 -6.76 -23.58
C ASN A 497 12.06 -8.18 -23.47
N ILE A 498 10.81 -8.35 -23.05
CA ILE A 498 10.18 -9.65 -22.83
C ILE A 498 8.99 -9.79 -23.75
N SER A 499 8.93 -10.88 -24.50
CA SER A 499 7.86 -11.06 -25.48
C SER A 499 7.41 -12.51 -25.64
N LYS A 500 6.15 -12.66 -26.07
CA LYS A 500 5.56 -13.94 -26.49
C LYS A 500 5.55 -15.01 -25.41
N LEU A 501 5.21 -14.62 -24.18
CA LEU A 501 5.05 -15.53 -23.07
C LEU A 501 3.60 -15.57 -22.58
N ASN A 502 3.14 -16.74 -22.25
CA ASN A 502 1.96 -17.00 -21.47
C ASN A 502 2.35 -17.18 -20.02
N ILE A 503 1.72 -16.47 -19.08
CA ILE A 503 1.96 -16.59 -17.64
C ILE A 503 0.66 -16.98 -16.95
N THR A 504 0.67 -18.13 -16.30
CA THR A 504 -0.57 -18.75 -15.80
C THR A 504 -0.38 -19.54 -14.50
N ASN A 505 -1.51 -19.83 -13.84
CA ASN A 505 -1.63 -20.74 -12.70
C ASN A 505 -0.73 -20.37 -11.50
N THR A 506 -0.60 -19.10 -11.16
CA THR A 506 0.06 -18.73 -9.89
C THR A 506 -0.82 -19.12 -8.70
N LYS A 507 -0.21 -19.32 -7.53
CA LYS A 507 -0.97 -19.63 -6.33
C LYS A 507 -1.91 -18.47 -5.95
N ASP A 508 -2.96 -18.78 -5.20
CA ASP A 508 -3.87 -17.79 -4.62
C ASP A 508 -3.13 -16.64 -3.92
N GLY A 509 -3.50 -15.40 -4.26
CA GLY A 509 -2.86 -14.17 -3.80
C GLY A 509 -1.56 -13.80 -4.53
N ALA A 510 -1.02 -14.63 -5.42
CA ALA A 510 0.19 -14.33 -6.18
C ALA A 510 -0.13 -13.78 -7.57
N LYS A 511 0.57 -12.72 -7.95
CA LYS A 511 0.46 -12.09 -9.27
C LYS A 511 1.02 -13.00 -10.35
N GLY A 512 0.50 -12.90 -11.58
CA GLY A 512 1.12 -13.54 -12.73
C GLY A 512 2.53 -13.01 -12.94
N MET A 513 2.67 -11.68 -13.06
CA MET A 513 3.96 -11.02 -13.19
C MET A 513 4.00 -9.74 -12.35
N GLN A 514 5.16 -9.49 -11.71
CA GLN A 514 5.52 -8.19 -11.15
C GLN A 514 6.65 -7.57 -11.95
N LEU A 515 6.40 -6.42 -12.55
CA LEU A 515 7.41 -5.60 -13.21
C LEU A 515 7.86 -4.49 -12.25
N ALA A 516 9.05 -4.66 -11.69
CA ALA A 516 9.65 -3.74 -10.72
C ALA A 516 10.91 -3.04 -11.27
N GLY A 517 11.35 -3.40 -12.48
CA GLY A 517 12.40 -2.72 -13.22
C GLY A 517 11.86 -1.54 -14.03
N SER A 518 12.77 -0.73 -14.56
CA SER A 518 12.47 0.44 -15.40
C SER A 518 13.00 0.26 -16.81
N HIS A 519 12.43 1.04 -17.76
CA HIS A 519 12.82 1.00 -19.18
C HIS A 519 12.68 -0.39 -19.83
N CYS A 520 11.73 -1.17 -19.34
CA CYS A 520 11.42 -2.49 -19.88
C CYS A 520 10.33 -2.42 -20.94
N VAL A 521 10.36 -3.37 -21.87
CA VAL A 521 9.31 -3.55 -22.88
C VAL A 521 8.70 -4.94 -22.71
N LEU A 522 7.38 -4.99 -22.49
CA LEU A 522 6.60 -6.23 -22.55
C LEU A 522 5.77 -6.20 -23.83
N GLU A 523 5.88 -7.24 -24.66
CA GLU A 523 5.17 -7.27 -25.93
C GLU A 523 4.55 -8.64 -26.22
N GLN A 524 3.28 -8.65 -26.65
CA GLN A 524 2.57 -9.87 -27.00
C GLN A 524 2.61 -10.92 -25.86
N MET A 525 2.40 -10.44 -24.61
CA MET A 525 2.33 -11.29 -23.40
C MET A 525 0.89 -11.62 -23.09
N ASN A 526 0.65 -12.83 -22.61
CA ASN A 526 -0.64 -13.25 -22.07
C ASN A 526 -0.54 -13.57 -20.58
N PHE A 527 -1.47 -13.05 -19.79
CA PHE A 527 -1.58 -13.31 -18.36
C PHE A 527 -2.98 -13.86 -18.07
N TYR A 528 -3.10 -15.12 -17.67
CA TYR A 528 -4.44 -15.71 -17.46
C TYR A 528 -4.46 -16.74 -16.33
N ASN A 529 -5.62 -16.87 -15.68
CA ASN A 529 -5.85 -17.82 -14.59
C ASN A 529 -4.84 -17.70 -13.43
N ASN A 530 -4.33 -16.50 -13.16
CA ASN A 530 -3.41 -16.26 -12.05
C ASN A 530 -4.18 -15.98 -10.76
N GLY A 531 -3.57 -16.24 -9.62
CA GLY A 531 -4.16 -16.12 -8.29
C GLY A 531 -4.27 -14.68 -7.75
N ASN A 532 -3.91 -13.66 -8.53
CA ASN A 532 -4.07 -12.23 -8.30
C ASN A 532 -3.90 -11.51 -9.65
N SER A 533 -3.63 -10.18 -9.66
CA SER A 533 -3.49 -9.41 -10.90
C SER A 533 -2.56 -10.10 -11.92
N GLY A 534 -2.96 -10.06 -13.21
CA GLY A 534 -2.18 -10.68 -14.28
C GLY A 534 -0.79 -10.06 -14.39
N LEU A 535 -0.71 -8.72 -14.51
CA LEU A 535 0.54 -7.95 -14.46
C LEU A 535 0.40 -6.80 -13.46
N GLN A 536 1.34 -6.71 -12.52
CA GLN A 536 1.47 -5.53 -11.66
C GLN A 536 2.79 -4.81 -11.91
N VAL A 537 2.73 -3.51 -12.20
CA VAL A 537 3.89 -2.61 -12.27
C VAL A 537 4.02 -1.92 -10.91
N SER A 538 4.97 -2.37 -10.10
CA SER A 538 5.20 -1.82 -8.76
C SER A 538 6.57 -2.22 -8.20
N GLY A 539 7.22 -1.29 -7.47
CA GLY A 539 8.44 -1.53 -6.68
C GLY A 539 8.14 -1.89 -5.22
N LEU A 540 9.08 -1.64 -4.33
CA LEU A 540 8.91 -1.77 -2.89
C LEU A 540 8.45 -0.43 -2.28
N SER A 541 7.57 -0.51 -1.29
CA SER A 541 7.14 0.67 -0.51
C SER A 541 8.27 1.29 0.32
N THR A 542 9.31 0.51 0.60
CA THR A 542 10.52 0.96 1.31
C THR A 542 11.57 1.59 0.40
N ASP A 543 11.38 1.54 -0.92
CA ASP A 543 12.27 2.17 -1.88
C ASP A 543 11.96 3.67 -2.02
N ASN A 544 13.02 4.46 -2.26
CA ASN A 544 12.83 5.83 -2.73
C ASN A 544 12.04 5.82 -4.05
N LYS A 545 11.19 6.81 -4.29
CA LYS A 545 10.41 6.96 -5.52
C LYS A 545 11.25 6.91 -6.80
N ALA A 546 12.49 7.36 -6.75
CA ALA A 546 13.43 7.27 -7.87
C ALA A 546 13.75 5.83 -8.31
N LEU A 547 13.47 4.84 -7.45
CA LEU A 547 13.65 3.40 -7.74
C LEU A 547 12.33 2.72 -8.13
N TRP A 548 11.23 3.44 -8.17
CA TRP A 548 9.95 2.88 -8.60
C TRP A 548 9.99 2.60 -10.11
N PRO A 549 9.36 1.53 -10.57
CA PRO A 549 9.37 1.15 -11.99
C PRO A 549 8.81 2.27 -12.87
N SER A 550 9.64 2.74 -13.79
CA SER A 550 9.38 3.93 -14.62
C SER A 550 9.72 3.67 -16.08
N TYR A 551 9.05 4.39 -16.98
CA TYR A 551 9.33 4.38 -18.42
C TYR A 551 9.23 2.98 -19.05
N ASN A 552 8.35 2.12 -18.54
CA ASN A 552 8.07 0.81 -19.12
C ASN A 552 7.01 0.94 -20.22
N THR A 553 7.12 0.11 -21.25
CA THR A 553 6.13 0.00 -22.33
C THR A 553 5.54 -1.41 -22.32
N ILE A 554 4.23 -1.51 -22.14
CA ILE A 554 3.45 -2.74 -22.21
C ILE A 554 2.55 -2.62 -23.43
N ARG A 555 2.84 -3.42 -24.46
CA ARG A 555 2.12 -3.31 -25.73
C ARG A 555 1.59 -4.63 -26.24
N ASN A 556 0.39 -4.58 -26.83
CA ASN A 556 -0.24 -5.75 -27.45
C ASN A 556 -0.32 -6.96 -26.51
N CYS A 557 -0.51 -6.70 -25.20
CA CYS A 557 -0.61 -7.74 -24.16
C CYS A 557 -2.07 -8.01 -23.81
N THR A 558 -2.38 -9.26 -23.41
CA THR A 558 -3.71 -9.66 -22.97
C THR A 558 -3.68 -10.15 -21.53
N SER A 559 -4.61 -9.67 -20.69
CA SER A 559 -4.77 -10.13 -19.32
C SER A 559 -6.21 -10.55 -19.07
N MET A 560 -6.43 -11.85 -18.84
CA MET A 560 -7.78 -12.44 -18.79
C MET A 560 -7.94 -13.44 -17.66
N ASN A 561 -9.11 -13.41 -17.03
CA ASN A 561 -9.58 -14.45 -16.11
C ASN A 561 -8.66 -14.67 -14.91
N ASN A 562 -8.04 -13.59 -14.41
CA ASN A 562 -7.23 -13.63 -13.20
C ASN A 562 -8.14 -13.40 -11.97
N ALA A 563 -7.93 -14.16 -10.90
CA ALA A 563 -8.72 -14.05 -9.68
C ALA A 563 -7.97 -14.58 -8.46
N ASP A 564 -7.97 -13.81 -7.38
CA ASP A 564 -7.74 -14.31 -6.05
C ASP A 564 -8.99 -15.01 -5.51
N ARG A 565 -8.84 -15.81 -4.46
CA ARG A 565 -9.97 -16.55 -3.86
C ARG A 565 -11.07 -15.65 -3.31
N ALA A 566 -10.71 -14.45 -2.87
CA ALA A 566 -11.67 -13.45 -2.38
C ALA A 566 -12.41 -12.75 -3.53
N MET A 567 -11.91 -12.88 -4.76
CA MET A 567 -12.44 -12.24 -5.97
C MET A 567 -12.49 -10.70 -5.85
N GLU A 568 -11.48 -10.08 -5.23
CA GLU A 568 -11.52 -8.66 -4.86
C GLU A 568 -10.29 -7.87 -5.30
N ASP A 569 -9.11 -8.53 -5.49
CA ASP A 569 -7.82 -7.85 -5.71
C ASP A 569 -7.16 -8.18 -7.05
N ALA A 570 -7.78 -8.97 -7.90
CA ALA A 570 -7.17 -9.49 -9.12
C ALA A 570 -7.56 -8.66 -10.36
N ASP A 571 -6.71 -7.68 -10.67
CA ASP A 571 -6.86 -6.85 -11.87
C ASP A 571 -6.27 -7.53 -13.12
N GLY A 572 -6.66 -7.04 -14.29
CA GLY A 572 -5.95 -7.39 -15.51
C GLY A 572 -4.53 -6.80 -15.50
N PHE A 573 -4.44 -5.48 -15.41
CA PHE A 573 -3.22 -4.71 -15.34
C PHE A 573 -3.27 -3.73 -14.16
N ALA A 574 -2.29 -3.79 -13.29
CA ALA A 574 -2.20 -2.95 -12.10
C ALA A 574 -0.91 -2.13 -12.11
N ALA A 575 -0.99 -0.84 -12.42
CA ALA A 575 0.12 0.09 -12.21
C ALA A 575 -0.18 0.92 -10.96
N LYS A 576 0.09 0.35 -9.78
CA LYS A 576 -0.43 0.86 -8.51
C LYS A 576 0.60 0.88 -7.37
N LEU A 577 0.30 1.64 -6.33
CA LEU A 577 0.99 1.73 -5.03
C LEU A 577 2.38 2.38 -5.10
N THR A 578 3.29 1.82 -5.87
CA THR A 578 4.71 2.22 -5.96
C THR A 578 5.16 2.22 -7.42
N THR A 579 4.36 2.83 -8.28
CA THR A 579 4.62 2.98 -9.71
C THR A 579 5.22 4.35 -9.99
N GLY A 580 6.32 4.39 -10.73
CA GLY A 580 7.01 5.61 -11.15
C GLY A 580 6.44 6.21 -12.44
N GLU A 581 7.10 7.23 -12.95
CA GLU A 581 6.68 8.03 -14.11
C GLU A 581 6.80 7.29 -15.46
N GLY A 582 5.98 7.69 -16.44
CA GLY A 582 6.19 7.40 -17.86
C GLY A 582 5.88 5.96 -18.29
N ASN A 583 5.16 5.18 -17.49
CA ASN A 583 4.69 3.86 -17.90
C ASN A 583 3.55 3.96 -18.91
N VAL A 584 3.60 3.14 -19.96
CA VAL A 584 2.64 3.16 -21.08
C VAL A 584 2.06 1.77 -21.32
N PHE A 585 0.74 1.68 -21.39
CA PHE A 585 0.00 0.53 -21.92
C PHE A 585 -0.54 0.91 -23.29
N ASP A 586 -0.23 0.13 -24.32
CA ASP A 586 -0.62 0.40 -25.70
C ASP A 586 -1.15 -0.85 -26.41
N GLY A 587 -2.37 -0.80 -26.91
CA GLY A 587 -2.98 -1.91 -27.63
C GLY A 587 -3.28 -3.14 -26.77
N CYS A 588 -3.43 -2.99 -25.44
CA CYS A 588 -3.64 -4.09 -24.51
C CYS A 588 -5.12 -4.40 -24.31
N ILE A 589 -5.40 -5.64 -23.92
CA ILE A 589 -6.76 -6.14 -23.63
C ILE A 589 -6.82 -6.67 -22.20
N ALA A 590 -7.78 -6.18 -21.40
CA ALA A 590 -8.11 -6.74 -20.09
C ALA A 590 -9.57 -7.21 -20.08
N ALA A 591 -9.79 -8.50 -19.79
CA ALA A 591 -11.13 -9.05 -19.81
C ALA A 591 -11.32 -10.17 -18.78
N TYR A 592 -12.53 -10.28 -18.24
CA TYR A 592 -12.91 -11.34 -17.30
C TYR A 592 -12.00 -11.43 -16.06
N ASN A 593 -11.35 -10.35 -15.65
CA ASN A 593 -10.61 -10.35 -14.38
C ASN A 593 -11.59 -10.13 -13.23
N ALA A 594 -11.31 -10.72 -12.08
CA ALA A 594 -12.22 -10.68 -10.94
C ALA A 594 -12.44 -9.26 -10.40
N ASP A 595 -11.46 -8.38 -10.50
CA ASP A 595 -11.58 -6.98 -10.15
C ASP A 595 -11.45 -6.11 -11.42
N ASP A 596 -10.63 -5.07 -11.41
CA ASP A 596 -10.57 -4.07 -12.47
C ASP A 596 -9.83 -4.57 -13.74
N GLY A 597 -10.16 -4.00 -14.89
CA GLY A 597 -9.35 -4.18 -16.10
C GLY A 597 -7.99 -3.51 -15.94
N TRP A 598 -7.98 -2.23 -15.53
CA TRP A 598 -6.81 -1.48 -15.08
C TRP A 598 -7.05 -0.88 -13.70
N ASP A 599 -6.07 -1.02 -12.80
CA ASP A 599 -6.07 -0.36 -11.49
C ASP A 599 -4.82 0.52 -11.31
N LEU A 600 -5.02 1.84 -11.22
CA LEU A 600 -3.97 2.84 -10.98
C LEU A 600 -4.03 3.38 -9.54
N PHE A 601 -4.33 2.52 -8.58
CA PHE A 601 -4.57 2.90 -7.20
C PHE A 601 -3.31 3.44 -6.50
N ALA A 602 -3.42 4.61 -5.90
CA ALA A 602 -2.42 5.18 -5.01
C ALA A 602 -2.89 5.10 -3.55
N LYS A 603 -1.97 4.92 -2.61
CA LYS A 603 -2.25 4.91 -1.16
C LYS A 603 -1.64 6.12 -0.47
N ALA A 604 -2.32 6.67 0.53
CA ALA A 604 -1.79 7.76 1.35
C ALA A 604 -0.42 7.45 1.98
N ALA A 605 -0.20 6.19 2.37
CA ALA A 605 1.06 5.75 2.98
C ALA A 605 2.28 5.82 2.03
N THR A 606 2.07 5.70 0.71
CA THR A 606 3.12 5.81 -0.31
C THR A 606 3.02 7.08 -1.14
N GLY A 607 1.87 7.77 -1.05
CA GLY A 607 1.57 8.98 -1.81
C GLY A 607 1.23 8.71 -3.27
N SER A 608 1.16 9.77 -4.06
CA SER A 608 0.86 9.71 -5.49
C SER A 608 1.85 8.85 -6.24
N ILE A 609 1.34 8.05 -7.17
CA ILE A 609 2.14 7.33 -8.17
C ILE A 609 2.46 8.24 -9.37
N GLY A 610 3.43 7.84 -10.18
CA GLY A 610 3.79 8.53 -11.40
C GLY A 610 2.70 8.47 -12.46
N ALA A 611 2.74 9.39 -13.42
CA ALA A 611 1.78 9.44 -14.51
C ALA A 611 1.87 8.20 -15.41
N VAL A 612 0.73 7.55 -15.63
CA VAL A 612 0.58 6.38 -16.50
C VAL A 612 -0.26 6.78 -17.73
N THR A 613 0.14 6.32 -18.89
CA THR A 613 -0.64 6.46 -20.14
C THR A 613 -1.23 5.11 -20.53
N ILE A 614 -2.53 5.06 -20.76
CA ILE A 614 -3.26 3.91 -21.32
C ILE A 614 -3.81 4.38 -22.65
N GLN A 615 -3.44 3.71 -23.73
CA GLN A 615 -3.89 4.10 -25.08
C GLN A 615 -4.20 2.88 -25.96
N ASN A 616 -5.17 3.04 -26.85
CA ASN A 616 -5.58 1.99 -27.80
C ASN A 616 -5.95 0.66 -27.13
N CYS A 617 -6.40 0.71 -25.86
CA CYS A 617 -6.66 -0.46 -25.03
C CYS A 617 -8.15 -0.80 -24.97
N VAL A 618 -8.45 -2.04 -24.62
CA VAL A 618 -9.83 -2.53 -24.50
C VAL A 618 -10.02 -3.18 -23.14
N ALA A 619 -11.05 -2.75 -22.40
CA ALA A 619 -11.48 -3.35 -21.13
C ALA A 619 -12.93 -3.85 -21.24
N TYR A 620 -13.16 -5.14 -21.07
CA TYR A 620 -14.52 -5.68 -21.13
C TYR A 620 -14.72 -6.86 -20.21
N LYS A 621 -15.95 -7.04 -19.73
CA LYS A 621 -16.32 -8.17 -18.86
C LYS A 621 -15.44 -8.31 -17.59
N ASN A 622 -14.74 -7.26 -17.15
CA ASN A 622 -14.07 -7.30 -15.86
C ASN A 622 -15.12 -7.24 -14.73
N GLY A 623 -14.87 -7.92 -13.62
CA GLY A 623 -15.85 -8.23 -12.60
C GLY A 623 -16.71 -9.48 -12.95
N TYR A 624 -16.41 -10.17 -14.06
CA TYR A 624 -16.96 -11.48 -14.39
C TYR A 624 -15.82 -12.49 -14.51
N LEU A 625 -16.03 -13.70 -14.03
CA LEU A 625 -15.01 -14.74 -13.98
C LEU A 625 -15.52 -16.03 -14.63
N MET A 626 -14.76 -16.58 -15.56
CA MET A 626 -15.03 -17.88 -16.17
C MET A 626 -14.43 -19.00 -15.32
N LEU A 627 -15.22 -19.98 -14.94
CA LEU A 627 -14.80 -21.12 -14.12
C LEU A 627 -15.16 -22.45 -14.76
N ALA A 628 -14.33 -23.46 -14.51
CA ALA A 628 -14.56 -24.84 -14.90
C ALA A 628 -15.56 -25.59 -13.99
N ALA A 629 -15.88 -25.02 -12.82
CA ALA A 629 -16.88 -25.48 -11.89
C ALA A 629 -17.45 -24.35 -11.06
N GLU A 630 -18.63 -24.51 -10.48
CA GLU A 630 -19.16 -23.56 -9.50
C GLU A 630 -18.21 -23.39 -8.32
N PRO A 631 -17.96 -22.16 -7.85
CA PRO A 631 -17.03 -21.91 -6.77
C PRO A 631 -17.55 -22.46 -5.44
N VAL A 632 -16.71 -23.22 -4.75
CA VAL A 632 -17.01 -23.77 -3.43
C VAL A 632 -16.28 -22.94 -2.37
N LYS A 633 -17.03 -22.44 -1.38
CA LYS A 633 -16.47 -21.60 -0.29
C LYS A 633 -15.24 -22.27 0.36
N LYS A 634 -14.15 -21.50 0.46
CA LYS A 634 -12.86 -21.94 1.01
C LYS A 634 -12.09 -22.98 0.19
N GLN A 635 -12.56 -23.36 -0.97
CA GLN A 635 -11.80 -24.19 -1.91
C GLN A 635 -11.09 -23.31 -2.95
N PRO A 636 -9.97 -23.76 -3.54
CA PRO A 636 -9.37 -23.10 -4.69
C PRO A 636 -10.36 -22.97 -5.86
N LEU A 637 -10.28 -21.84 -6.57
CA LEU A 637 -11.03 -21.65 -7.81
C LEU A 637 -10.56 -22.66 -8.85
N GLN A 638 -11.51 -23.21 -9.61
CA GLN A 638 -11.21 -24.11 -10.71
C GLN A 638 -11.27 -23.33 -12.02
N PHE A 639 -10.12 -22.99 -12.54
CA PHE A 639 -10.02 -22.25 -13.78
C PHE A 639 -10.22 -23.14 -15.01
N PRO A 640 -10.74 -22.56 -16.13
CA PRO A 640 -10.86 -23.28 -17.39
C PRO A 640 -9.50 -23.58 -18.00
N THR A 641 -9.45 -24.63 -18.83
CA THR A 641 -8.28 -24.88 -19.67
C THR A 641 -8.14 -23.79 -20.71
N VAL A 642 -6.89 -23.41 -21.01
CA VAL A 642 -6.62 -22.36 -21.99
C VAL A 642 -5.65 -22.89 -23.03
N THR A 643 -5.98 -22.66 -24.31
CA THR A 643 -5.07 -22.86 -25.42
C THR A 643 -4.69 -21.51 -26.02
N CYS A 644 -3.44 -21.42 -26.46
CA CYS A 644 -2.90 -20.24 -27.13
C CYS A 644 -2.50 -20.64 -28.55
N ASP A 645 -3.01 -19.95 -29.57
CA ASP A 645 -2.62 -20.20 -30.95
C ASP A 645 -1.24 -19.56 -31.28
N ALA A 646 -0.71 -19.82 -32.46
CA ALA A 646 0.57 -19.28 -32.91
C ALA A 646 0.61 -17.73 -32.98
N ASN A 647 -0.55 -17.09 -33.06
CA ASN A 647 -0.68 -15.62 -33.06
C ASN A 647 -0.84 -15.03 -31.65
N GLY A 648 -0.90 -15.87 -30.61
CA GLY A 648 -1.07 -15.43 -29.22
C GLY A 648 -2.53 -15.29 -28.78
N ASN A 649 -3.50 -15.73 -29.58
CA ASN A 649 -4.90 -15.64 -29.20
C ASN A 649 -5.28 -16.75 -28.21
N LEU A 650 -5.98 -16.37 -27.15
CA LEU A 650 -6.41 -17.29 -26.12
C LEU A 650 -7.81 -17.86 -26.42
N SER A 651 -7.97 -19.15 -26.19
CA SER A 651 -9.28 -19.84 -26.24
C SER A 651 -9.51 -20.60 -24.93
N PHE A 652 -10.62 -20.31 -24.28
CA PHE A 652 -11.00 -20.91 -23.00
C PHE A 652 -11.94 -22.11 -23.23
N GLY A 653 -11.49 -23.29 -22.80
CA GLY A 653 -12.26 -24.54 -22.86
C GLY A 653 -12.88 -24.88 -21.51
N ASN A 654 -13.75 -25.89 -21.48
CA ASN A 654 -14.45 -26.43 -20.30
C ASN A 654 -15.01 -25.36 -19.32
N VAL A 655 -15.44 -24.19 -19.83
CA VAL A 655 -16.13 -23.18 -19.02
C VAL A 655 -17.50 -23.73 -18.64
N ALA A 656 -17.70 -24.01 -17.35
CA ALA A 656 -18.97 -24.52 -16.83
C ALA A 656 -19.89 -23.37 -16.36
N THR A 657 -19.31 -22.29 -15.85
CA THR A 657 -20.05 -21.16 -15.35
C THR A 657 -19.29 -19.86 -15.57
N THR A 658 -20.01 -18.75 -15.65
CA THR A 658 -19.47 -17.39 -15.58
C THR A 658 -20.20 -16.67 -14.46
N ILE A 659 -19.46 -16.22 -13.47
CA ILE A 659 -20.00 -15.57 -12.28
C ILE A 659 -19.63 -14.09 -12.26
N GLU A 660 -20.45 -13.28 -11.59
CA GLU A 660 -20.08 -11.92 -11.20
C GLU A 660 -19.14 -11.98 -9.99
N ALA A 661 -18.03 -11.24 -10.06
CA ALA A 661 -16.98 -11.20 -9.06
C ALA A 661 -16.60 -9.73 -8.79
N GLY A 662 -15.82 -9.41 -7.79
CA GLY A 662 -15.20 -8.14 -7.50
C GLY A 662 -15.92 -6.83 -7.85
N ASN A 663 -15.14 -5.75 -8.00
CA ASN A 663 -15.65 -4.41 -8.31
C ASN A 663 -15.80 -4.14 -9.82
N GLY A 664 -15.04 -4.79 -10.63
CA GLY A 664 -15.17 -4.91 -12.08
C GLY A 664 -15.25 -3.63 -12.89
N ASN A 665 -14.41 -2.61 -12.60
CA ASN A 665 -14.32 -1.45 -13.48
C ASN A 665 -13.48 -1.77 -14.73
N GLY A 666 -13.73 -1.07 -15.83
CA GLY A 666 -12.86 -1.17 -17.01
C GLY A 666 -11.52 -0.51 -16.75
N PHE A 667 -11.53 0.79 -16.43
CA PHE A 667 -10.35 1.58 -16.12
C PHE A 667 -10.56 2.35 -14.81
N LYS A 668 -9.84 1.96 -13.76
CA LYS A 668 -9.81 2.65 -12.46
C LYS A 668 -8.57 3.53 -12.39
N MET A 669 -8.77 4.85 -12.46
CA MET A 669 -7.75 5.83 -12.79
C MET A 669 -7.10 6.50 -11.57
N GLY A 670 -7.22 5.95 -10.37
CA GLY A 670 -6.62 6.55 -9.17
C GLY A 670 -7.15 5.99 -7.87
N GLY A 671 -6.96 6.72 -6.76
CA GLY A 671 -7.47 6.34 -5.44
C GLY A 671 -7.04 7.25 -4.31
N THR A 672 -7.80 7.22 -3.21
CA THR A 672 -7.55 7.88 -1.92
C THR A 672 -7.36 9.40 -1.98
N ASN A 673 -8.03 10.10 -2.91
CA ASN A 673 -7.91 11.55 -3.16
C ASN A 673 -6.47 12.03 -3.43
N LEU A 674 -5.63 11.15 -3.97
CA LEU A 674 -4.29 11.52 -4.37
C LEU A 674 -4.28 11.93 -5.85
N PRO A 675 -3.64 13.06 -6.22
CA PRO A 675 -3.62 13.51 -7.60
C PRO A 675 -2.91 12.50 -8.50
N GLY A 676 -3.56 12.17 -9.63
CA GLY A 676 -3.02 11.34 -10.69
C GLY A 676 -3.10 12.08 -12.02
N ASN A 677 -1.97 12.26 -12.71
CA ASN A 677 -1.92 12.86 -14.06
C ASN A 677 -1.98 11.78 -15.15
N HIS A 678 -2.77 10.74 -14.92
CA HIS A 678 -2.93 9.62 -15.84
C HIS A 678 -3.65 10.02 -17.11
N LYS A 679 -3.35 9.33 -18.21
CA LYS A 679 -3.97 9.58 -19.52
C LYS A 679 -4.65 8.30 -20.00
N LEU A 680 -5.90 8.43 -20.42
CA LEU A 680 -6.66 7.38 -21.10
C LEU A 680 -7.03 7.90 -22.50
N LEU A 681 -6.51 7.28 -23.56
CA LEU A 681 -6.60 7.74 -24.94
C LEU A 681 -7.09 6.62 -25.85
N ASN A 682 -7.99 6.93 -26.78
CA ASN A 682 -8.43 6.00 -27.84
C ASN A 682 -8.77 4.58 -27.34
N SER A 683 -9.32 4.46 -26.13
CA SER A 683 -9.57 3.17 -25.50
C SER A 683 -11.05 2.89 -25.38
N ILE A 684 -11.41 1.61 -25.32
CA ILE A 684 -12.80 1.16 -25.31
C ILE A 684 -13.05 0.42 -23.99
N SER A 685 -14.18 0.74 -23.35
CA SER A 685 -14.65 0.03 -22.14
C SER A 685 -16.13 -0.33 -22.32
N TYR A 686 -16.46 -1.62 -22.17
CA TYR A 686 -17.85 -2.08 -22.30
C TYR A 686 -18.13 -3.34 -21.48
N ASP A 687 -19.37 -3.53 -21.09
CA ASP A 687 -19.86 -4.74 -20.39
C ASP A 687 -19.06 -5.14 -19.13
N ASN A 688 -18.38 -4.21 -18.48
CA ASN A 688 -17.76 -4.46 -17.16
C ASN A 688 -18.86 -4.44 -16.08
N ALA A 689 -18.68 -5.21 -15.01
CA ALA A 689 -19.69 -5.37 -13.96
C ALA A 689 -20.03 -4.06 -13.23
N ALA A 690 -19.06 -3.13 -13.10
CA ALA A 690 -19.26 -1.83 -12.47
C ALA A 690 -19.16 -0.69 -13.51
N LYS A 691 -18.14 0.13 -13.46
CA LYS A 691 -18.00 1.33 -14.30
C LYS A 691 -17.09 1.05 -15.49
N GLY A 692 -17.38 1.68 -16.64
CA GLY A 692 -16.44 1.68 -17.76
C GLY A 692 -15.16 2.41 -17.42
N ILE A 693 -15.27 3.60 -16.80
CA ILE A 693 -14.15 4.42 -16.32
C ILE A 693 -14.50 4.92 -14.92
N ASP A 694 -13.60 4.74 -13.98
CA ASP A 694 -13.71 5.25 -12.60
C ASP A 694 -12.52 6.13 -12.26
N SER A 695 -12.75 7.39 -11.91
CA SER A 695 -11.70 8.27 -11.39
C SER A 695 -11.22 7.84 -10.00
N ASN A 696 -12.07 7.10 -9.26
CA ASN A 696 -11.80 6.57 -7.93
C ASN A 696 -11.22 7.61 -6.96
N SER A 697 -11.81 8.80 -6.95
CA SER A 697 -11.40 9.91 -6.07
C SER A 697 -9.93 10.35 -6.27
N CYS A 698 -9.51 10.54 -7.53
CA CYS A 698 -8.21 11.17 -7.85
C CYS A 698 -8.40 12.61 -8.37
#